data_a2a35d4606842f597908a2f6d669a8a9
#
_entry.id   a2a35d4606842f597908a2f6d669a8a9
#
_cell.length_a   1.000
_cell.length_b   1.000
_cell.length_c   1.000
_cell.angle_alpha   90.00
_cell.angle_beta   90.00
_cell.angle_gamma   90.00
#
_symmetry.space_group_name_H-M   'P 1'
#
loop_
_entity.id
_entity.type
_entity.pdbx_description
1 polymer ?
#
loop_
_entity_poly.entity_id
_entity_poly.type
_entity_poly.pdbx_seq_one_letter_code
_entity_poly.pdbx_strand_id
1 'polypeptide(L)'
;MTEDNTGKGRDQPAGNGHQDPSVPPASSGIARAVGNAPLLAETQASFQIVIDGRPVEAREGETILQAATNAGIEIPAMCADPRIKPTGDCGLCTILVAGQDGPVKACMTAVAEGQKIGTETEELNAQRKQTLNCYLSDHNAYCQPPCTAACPAGIDIAGYIDLILQKDYVGSTALIKQMLPLPGVLGRVCPRPCEDPCRRVQIDGHPVAICALKRFAADQAAAAGLPTQPEPKPSSGKRVAVVGAGPAGLSAAYYLALEGHKVTLLEAAAKAGGMLRFGIPPYRLPNSVLDQEINDILSLGVELKTNCTMGRDFQIDTLKDQGYDAVFLSIGAMAAKPARIPGEDAEGVRSAIQFLADVNWNKQVSVGKRVIVIGGGFTAADAVRTARRVGASEVTMMYRRTRKEMSAAAHEIHECDVEGVKLELLTAPVSVKIENGRAVGLISQRMELGEPDESGRRRPVPTPGSEYFTPADSILLAIGQDVDVASLNQGNLCLDKRWGTIEVDEATMMTNLPGVFSGGDCISGAATVVEGVGAGRQSAYAINAYLNGANEREIAAAIAKHRPAFFDIGAKAKSAAPMSEMPVLDGEGRIEAFENTKHGGDVDNDTAFAEVEIGFSEEAALREASRCLMCRCQAAGVCTLQSLAIKYGAGTKTYLGKEAWK
;
A
#
# COMPACT_ATOMS: atom_id res chain seq x y z
N MET A 1 37.98 -18.34 -55.44
CA MET A 1 37.85 -19.79 -55.66
C MET A 1 36.51 -20.12 -54.98
N THR A 2 35.39 -20.00 -55.71
CA THR A 2 34.74 -21.10 -56.46
C THR A 2 34.11 -22.08 -55.46
N GLU A 3 32.86 -22.43 -55.45
CA GLU A 3 31.70 -22.50 -56.34
C GLU A 3 30.52 -22.89 -55.44
N ASP A 4 29.33 -22.27 -55.41
CA ASP A 4 28.24 -22.49 -56.36
C ASP A 4 27.62 -23.91 -56.33
N ASN A 5 26.37 -24.02 -55.96
CA ASN A 5 25.30 -24.71 -56.71
C ASN A 5 23.95 -24.75 -55.95
N THR A 6 22.95 -23.95 -56.30
CA THR A 6 21.67 -24.26 -56.98
C THR A 6 20.95 -25.54 -56.53
N GLY A 7 19.66 -25.55 -56.20
CA GLY A 7 18.54 -24.96 -56.84
C GLY A 7 17.22 -25.67 -56.53
N LYS A 8 16.10 -24.99 -56.89
CA LYS A 8 14.71 -25.46 -57.14
C LYS A 8 13.89 -25.80 -55.91
N GLY A 9 12.84 -25.12 -55.54
CA GLY A 9 11.77 -24.53 -56.36
C GLY A 9 10.51 -25.38 -56.36
N ARG A 10 9.43 -24.93 -55.68
CA ARG A 10 8.04 -25.13 -56.17
C ARG A 10 7.02 -24.43 -55.24
N ASP A 11 6.44 -23.45 -55.81
CA ASP A 11 5.01 -23.13 -55.98
C ASP A 11 4.13 -22.88 -54.74
N GLN A 12 3.72 -21.64 -54.69
CA GLN A 12 2.50 -21.15 -54.03
C GLN A 12 1.23 -21.72 -54.70
N PRO A 13 0.07 -21.66 -54.02
CA PRO A 13 -0.85 -20.65 -54.50
C PRO A 13 -1.45 -19.76 -53.40
N ALA A 14 -1.73 -18.53 -53.83
CA ALA A 14 -2.46 -17.50 -53.14
C ALA A 14 -3.92 -17.92 -52.90
N GLY A 15 -4.43 -17.56 -51.70
CA GLY A 15 -5.83 -17.61 -51.38
C GLY A 15 -6.25 -16.28 -50.72
N ASN A 16 -6.82 -15.39 -51.52
CA ASN A 16 -7.53 -14.20 -51.07
C ASN A 16 -8.73 -14.61 -50.21
N GLY A 17 -8.81 -14.14 -48.96
CA GLY A 17 -10.00 -14.20 -48.12
C GLY A 17 -10.37 -12.79 -47.66
N HIS A 18 -11.45 -12.27 -48.24
CA HIS A 18 -12.04 -10.99 -47.93
C HIS A 18 -12.32 -10.83 -46.42
N GLN A 19 -11.90 -9.72 -45.88
CA GLN A 19 -12.39 -9.20 -44.59
C GLN A 19 -13.79 -8.62 -44.77
N ASP A 20 -14.73 -9.14 -44.01
CA ASP A 20 -16.10 -8.60 -43.89
C ASP A 20 -16.07 -7.48 -42.80
N PRO A 21 -16.48 -6.24 -43.10
CA PRO A 21 -16.37 -5.10 -42.17
C PRO A 21 -17.64 -4.89 -41.31
N SER A 22 -18.26 -5.95 -40.77
CA SER A 22 -19.52 -5.82 -40.02
C SER A 22 -19.52 -6.51 -38.64
N VAL A 23 -18.44 -6.38 -37.86
CA VAL A 23 -18.47 -6.80 -36.44
C VAL A 23 -18.14 -5.58 -35.56
N PRO A 24 -19.14 -5.03 -34.85
CA PRO A 24 -18.86 -3.97 -33.84
C PRO A 24 -18.20 -4.54 -32.60
N PRO A 25 -17.42 -3.72 -31.84
CA PRO A 25 -16.72 -4.16 -30.64
C PRO A 25 -17.70 -4.55 -29.53
N ALA A 26 -17.39 -5.62 -28.82
CA ALA A 26 -18.16 -6.15 -27.72
C ALA A 26 -18.27 -5.13 -26.57
N SER A 27 -19.44 -4.53 -26.40
CA SER A 27 -19.80 -3.77 -25.21
C SER A 27 -20.09 -4.74 -24.06
N SER A 28 -19.49 -4.46 -22.91
CA SER A 28 -19.74 -5.08 -21.63
C SER A 28 -21.23 -5.04 -21.23
N GLY A 29 -21.86 -6.19 -21.22
CA GLY A 29 -23.24 -6.33 -20.78
C GLY A 29 -23.70 -7.77 -20.97
N ILE A 30 -23.39 -8.65 -20.03
CA ILE A 30 -23.94 -10.01 -20.04
C ILE A 30 -25.38 -9.96 -19.52
N ALA A 31 -26.29 -9.58 -20.40
CA ALA A 31 -27.67 -10.01 -20.31
C ALA A 31 -27.78 -11.29 -21.15
N ARG A 32 -27.59 -12.46 -20.53
CA ARG A 32 -27.95 -13.72 -21.20
C ARG A 32 -29.45 -13.83 -21.30
N ALA A 33 -29.97 -13.57 -22.49
CA ALA A 33 -31.26 -14.06 -22.87
C ALA A 33 -31.23 -15.60 -22.87
N VAL A 34 -31.85 -16.20 -21.88
CA VAL A 34 -32.16 -17.63 -21.89
C VAL A 34 -33.32 -17.81 -22.86
N GLY A 35 -33.03 -18.40 -24.03
CA GLY A 35 -34.06 -18.80 -24.97
C GLY A 35 -35.02 -19.77 -24.32
N ASN A 36 -36.27 -19.34 -24.16
CA ASN A 36 -37.40 -20.20 -23.82
C ASN A 36 -37.66 -21.14 -24.99
N ALA A 37 -37.33 -22.42 -24.85
CA ALA A 37 -38.04 -23.45 -25.58
C ALA A 37 -39.48 -23.50 -25.01
N PRO A 38 -40.53 -23.46 -25.82
CA PRO A 38 -41.86 -23.58 -25.31
C PRO A 38 -42.13 -25.04 -24.92
N LEU A 39 -41.95 -25.35 -23.63
CA LEU A 39 -42.66 -26.46 -23.03
C LEU A 39 -44.13 -26.07 -22.99
N LEU A 40 -44.98 -26.91 -23.55
CA LEU A 40 -46.43 -26.80 -23.53
C LEU A 40 -46.88 -26.37 -22.12
N ALA A 41 -47.33 -25.13 -22.00
CA ALA A 41 -47.89 -24.59 -20.78
C ALA A 41 -49.23 -25.30 -20.52
N GLU A 42 -49.22 -26.34 -19.70
CA GLU A 42 -50.42 -26.67 -18.93
C GLU A 42 -50.76 -25.41 -18.12
N THR A 43 -52.01 -24.94 -18.26
CA THR A 43 -52.54 -23.79 -17.52
C THR A 43 -52.61 -24.17 -16.05
N GLN A 44 -51.48 -23.98 -15.31
CA GLN A 44 -51.49 -24.14 -13.87
C GLN A 44 -52.45 -23.11 -13.27
N ALA A 45 -53.33 -23.56 -12.37
CA ALA A 45 -54.25 -22.68 -11.67
C ALA A 45 -53.45 -21.62 -10.86
N SER A 46 -53.81 -20.35 -11.06
CA SER A 46 -53.25 -19.26 -10.24
C SER A 46 -54.24 -18.89 -9.14
N PHE A 47 -53.70 -18.54 -7.99
CA PHE A 47 -54.46 -18.12 -6.81
C PHE A 47 -53.68 -17.04 -6.02
N GLN A 48 -54.35 -16.39 -5.07
CA GLN A 48 -53.78 -15.31 -4.30
C GLN A 48 -53.26 -15.82 -2.94
N ILE A 49 -52.01 -15.39 -2.62
CA ILE A 49 -51.40 -15.49 -1.29
C ILE A 49 -51.08 -14.09 -0.80
N VAL A 50 -50.76 -13.93 0.49
CA VAL A 50 -50.35 -12.66 1.04
C VAL A 50 -48.97 -12.80 1.66
N ILE A 51 -48.01 -12.01 1.18
CA ILE A 51 -46.63 -11.97 1.72
C ILE A 51 -46.38 -10.58 2.32
N ASP A 52 -46.09 -10.50 3.60
CA ASP A 52 -45.89 -9.24 4.36
C ASP A 52 -46.97 -8.20 4.12
N GLY A 53 -48.23 -8.67 4.08
CA GLY A 53 -49.40 -7.82 3.84
C GLY A 53 -49.65 -7.46 2.36
N ARG A 54 -48.83 -7.90 1.43
CA ARG A 54 -48.99 -7.66 -0.02
C ARG A 54 -49.63 -8.85 -0.70
N PRO A 55 -50.69 -8.67 -1.50
CA PRO A 55 -51.25 -9.72 -2.31
C PRO A 55 -50.28 -10.12 -3.42
N VAL A 56 -50.02 -11.40 -3.56
CA VAL A 56 -49.10 -12.00 -4.53
C VAL A 56 -49.84 -13.08 -5.30
N GLU A 57 -49.79 -13.06 -6.62
CA GLU A 57 -50.28 -14.14 -7.47
C GLU A 57 -49.27 -15.29 -7.46
N ALA A 58 -49.71 -16.46 -7.09
CA ALA A 58 -48.92 -17.68 -7.04
C ALA A 58 -49.55 -18.78 -7.90
N ARG A 59 -48.74 -19.73 -8.37
CA ARG A 59 -49.19 -20.83 -9.24
C ARG A 59 -49.09 -22.14 -8.49
N GLU A 60 -50.03 -23.03 -8.78
CA GLU A 60 -49.98 -24.37 -8.20
C GLU A 60 -48.67 -25.08 -8.53
N GLY A 61 -48.02 -25.66 -7.50
CA GLY A 61 -46.72 -26.33 -7.62
C GLY A 61 -45.49 -25.42 -7.40
N GLU A 62 -45.65 -24.11 -7.32
CA GLU A 62 -44.55 -23.23 -6.92
C GLU A 62 -44.22 -23.37 -5.43
N THR A 63 -43.00 -23.08 -5.07
CA THR A 63 -42.63 -22.84 -3.68
C THR A 63 -42.89 -21.37 -3.28
N ILE A 64 -43.02 -21.12 -1.97
CA ILE A 64 -43.19 -19.75 -1.47
C ILE A 64 -42.02 -18.86 -1.90
N LEU A 65 -40.79 -19.40 -1.94
CA LEU A 65 -39.61 -18.65 -2.42
C LEU A 65 -39.76 -18.26 -3.90
N GLN A 66 -40.26 -19.16 -4.75
CA GLN A 66 -40.48 -18.87 -6.18
C GLN A 66 -41.55 -17.79 -6.37
N ALA A 67 -42.69 -17.93 -5.70
CA ALA A 67 -43.75 -16.94 -5.74
C ALA A 67 -43.31 -15.56 -5.25
N ALA A 68 -42.55 -15.51 -4.15
CA ALA A 68 -41.94 -14.26 -3.62
C ALA A 68 -40.98 -13.63 -4.64
N THR A 69 -40.08 -14.45 -5.24
CA THR A 69 -39.12 -13.99 -6.25
C THR A 69 -39.83 -13.42 -7.49
N ASN A 70 -40.87 -14.10 -7.98
CA ASN A 70 -41.65 -13.64 -9.10
C ASN A 70 -42.39 -12.31 -8.82
N ALA A 71 -42.75 -12.07 -7.55
CA ALA A 71 -43.38 -10.84 -7.08
C ALA A 71 -42.37 -9.74 -6.70
N GLY A 72 -41.05 -9.98 -6.87
CA GLY A 72 -40.00 -9.02 -6.48
C GLY A 72 -39.81 -8.87 -4.97
N ILE A 73 -40.25 -9.86 -4.18
CA ILE A 73 -40.05 -9.91 -2.72
C ILE A 73 -38.81 -10.74 -2.42
N GLU A 74 -37.83 -10.13 -1.77
CA GLU A 74 -36.55 -10.77 -1.43
C GLU A 74 -36.67 -11.63 -0.16
N ILE A 75 -36.60 -12.94 -0.30
CA ILE A 75 -36.40 -13.87 0.82
C ILE A 75 -34.96 -14.40 0.72
N PRO A 76 -34.10 -14.23 1.77
CA PRO A 76 -32.70 -14.61 1.68
C PRO A 76 -32.53 -16.11 1.51
N ALA A 77 -31.71 -16.54 0.54
CA ALA A 77 -31.39 -17.94 0.29
C ALA A 77 -29.98 -18.08 -0.32
N MET A 78 -29.23 -19.12 0.06
CA MET A 78 -27.93 -19.45 -0.56
C MET A 78 -27.95 -20.79 -1.29
N CYS A 79 -28.87 -21.72 -0.94
CA CYS A 79 -28.97 -23.05 -1.55
C CYS A 79 -30.13 -23.18 -2.56
N ALA A 80 -30.75 -22.09 -2.97
CA ALA A 80 -31.79 -22.07 -3.97
C ALA A 80 -31.27 -21.45 -5.26
N ASP A 81 -31.09 -22.27 -6.28
CA ASP A 81 -30.76 -21.87 -7.65
C ASP A 81 -31.86 -22.32 -8.59
N PRO A 82 -32.39 -21.48 -9.50
CA PRO A 82 -33.51 -21.84 -10.38
C PRO A 82 -33.19 -23.03 -11.32
N ARG A 83 -31.92 -23.39 -11.48
CA ARG A 83 -31.49 -24.50 -12.35
C ARG A 83 -31.49 -25.85 -11.67
N ILE A 84 -31.59 -25.89 -10.32
CA ILE A 84 -31.53 -27.12 -9.53
C ILE A 84 -32.65 -27.17 -8.51
N LYS A 85 -33.02 -28.38 -8.06
CA LYS A 85 -34.00 -28.55 -6.99
C LYS A 85 -33.41 -28.02 -5.67
N PRO A 86 -34.14 -27.16 -4.93
CA PRO A 86 -33.67 -26.64 -3.65
C PRO A 86 -33.39 -27.77 -2.65
N THR A 87 -32.29 -27.67 -1.89
CA THR A 87 -31.92 -28.66 -0.86
C THR A 87 -32.44 -28.30 0.52
N GLY A 88 -32.74 -27.04 0.76
CA GLY A 88 -33.21 -26.53 2.04
C GLY A 88 -32.13 -26.44 3.13
N ASP A 89 -30.85 -26.64 2.78
CA ASP A 89 -29.77 -26.82 3.78
C ASP A 89 -29.31 -25.50 4.41
N CYS A 90 -29.37 -24.37 3.70
CA CYS A 90 -28.81 -23.12 4.20
C CYS A 90 -29.59 -22.49 5.37
N GLY A 91 -30.87 -22.83 5.56
CA GLY A 91 -31.69 -22.34 6.67
C GLY A 91 -32.01 -20.84 6.65
N LEU A 92 -31.62 -20.08 5.61
CA LEU A 92 -31.81 -18.63 5.56
C LEU A 92 -33.19 -18.20 5.08
N CYS A 93 -33.83 -19.02 4.26
CA CYS A 93 -35.19 -18.74 3.71
C CYS A 93 -36.33 -19.06 4.69
N THR A 94 -36.04 -19.10 5.98
CA THR A 94 -37.01 -19.36 7.05
C THR A 94 -38.04 -18.23 7.13
N ILE A 95 -39.32 -18.57 7.16
CA ILE A 95 -40.49 -17.67 7.17
C ILE A 95 -41.56 -18.21 8.13
N LEU A 96 -42.52 -17.38 8.43
CA LEU A 96 -43.71 -17.75 9.19
C LEU A 96 -44.93 -17.88 8.24
N VAL A 97 -45.69 -18.95 8.41
CA VAL A 97 -46.95 -19.14 7.67
C VAL A 97 -48.09 -19.21 8.70
N ALA A 98 -49.08 -18.35 8.55
CA ALA A 98 -50.19 -18.31 9.50
C ALA A 98 -50.89 -19.69 9.58
N GLY A 99 -51.10 -20.15 10.81
CA GLY A 99 -51.74 -21.45 11.08
C GLY A 99 -50.81 -22.66 11.06
N GLN A 100 -49.50 -22.44 10.91
CA GLN A 100 -48.48 -23.48 11.12
C GLN A 100 -47.72 -23.30 12.44
N ASP A 101 -47.36 -24.41 13.08
CA ASP A 101 -46.58 -24.41 14.29
C ASP A 101 -45.09 -24.22 13.97
N GLY A 102 -44.62 -22.96 14.11
CA GLY A 102 -43.22 -22.59 13.94
C GLY A 102 -42.81 -22.21 12.51
N PRO A 103 -41.52 -21.80 12.38
CA PRO A 103 -40.97 -21.33 11.11
C PRO A 103 -40.77 -22.47 10.09
N VAL A 104 -41.02 -22.19 8.80
CA VAL A 104 -40.81 -23.12 7.69
C VAL A 104 -39.82 -22.56 6.66
N LYS A 105 -39.28 -23.42 5.80
CA LYS A 105 -38.31 -23.02 4.75
C LYS A 105 -39.06 -22.66 3.46
N ALA A 106 -39.04 -21.42 3.04
CA ALA A 106 -39.73 -20.93 1.85
C ALA A 106 -39.37 -21.68 0.56
N CYS A 107 -38.13 -22.13 0.42
CA CYS A 107 -37.64 -22.87 -0.75
C CYS A 107 -38.18 -24.32 -0.80
N MET A 108 -38.73 -24.85 0.28
CA MET A 108 -39.20 -26.23 0.41
C MET A 108 -40.73 -26.30 0.62
N THR A 109 -41.38 -25.18 0.90
CA THR A 109 -42.79 -25.12 1.22
C THR A 109 -43.58 -24.69 -0.02
N ALA A 110 -44.50 -25.54 -0.46
CA ALA A 110 -45.39 -25.21 -1.57
C ALA A 110 -46.40 -24.13 -1.20
N VAL A 111 -46.75 -23.31 -2.15
CA VAL A 111 -47.83 -22.32 -2.01
C VAL A 111 -49.21 -23.00 -1.91
N ALA A 112 -50.10 -22.41 -1.13
CA ALA A 112 -51.53 -22.83 -1.08
C ALA A 112 -52.42 -21.57 -1.03
N GLU A 113 -53.62 -21.70 -1.58
CA GLU A 113 -54.58 -20.59 -1.69
C GLU A 113 -54.88 -19.95 -0.31
N GLY A 114 -54.84 -18.63 -0.27
CA GLY A 114 -55.16 -17.84 0.93
C GLY A 114 -54.10 -17.84 2.01
N GLN A 115 -52.91 -18.43 1.79
CA GLN A 115 -51.82 -18.38 2.75
C GLN A 115 -51.42 -16.95 3.07
N LYS A 116 -51.14 -16.71 4.38
CA LYS A 116 -50.56 -15.46 4.89
C LYS A 116 -49.18 -15.74 5.39
N ILE A 117 -48.20 -15.05 4.85
CA ILE A 117 -46.77 -15.31 5.05
C ILE A 117 -46.10 -14.06 5.59
N GLY A 118 -45.30 -14.22 6.66
CA GLY A 118 -44.43 -13.21 7.22
C GLY A 118 -42.95 -13.56 6.95
N THR A 119 -42.22 -12.65 6.29
CA THR A 119 -40.83 -12.92 5.91
C THR A 119 -39.84 -12.16 6.81
N GLU A 120 -40.27 -11.11 7.48
CA GLU A 120 -39.42 -10.20 8.29
C GLU A 120 -40.00 -10.06 9.71
N THR A 121 -39.34 -10.67 10.70
CA THR A 121 -39.58 -10.47 12.14
C THR A 121 -38.24 -10.39 12.87
N GLU A 122 -38.19 -9.84 14.08
CA GLU A 122 -36.97 -9.81 14.89
C GLU A 122 -36.41 -11.21 15.14
N GLU A 123 -37.29 -12.19 15.38
CA GLU A 123 -36.91 -13.58 15.62
C GLU A 123 -36.30 -14.23 14.39
N LEU A 124 -36.91 -14.07 13.22
CA LEU A 124 -36.37 -14.56 11.94
C LEU A 124 -35.03 -13.93 11.61
N ASN A 125 -34.88 -12.64 11.88
CA ASN A 125 -33.62 -11.92 11.61
C ASN A 125 -32.52 -12.34 12.59
N ALA A 126 -32.86 -12.59 13.85
CA ALA A 126 -31.91 -13.15 14.84
C ALA A 126 -31.48 -14.56 14.44
N GLN A 127 -32.39 -15.42 13.97
CA GLN A 127 -32.09 -16.76 13.49
C GLN A 127 -31.20 -16.73 12.24
N ARG A 128 -31.49 -15.85 11.26
CA ARG A 128 -30.65 -15.63 10.06
C ARG A 128 -29.25 -15.19 10.43
N LYS A 129 -29.12 -14.23 11.36
CA LYS A 129 -27.84 -13.79 11.90
C LYS A 129 -27.06 -14.94 12.52
N GLN A 130 -27.71 -15.75 13.36
CA GLN A 130 -27.07 -16.90 13.98
C GLN A 130 -26.61 -17.94 12.94
N THR A 131 -27.45 -18.25 11.97
CA THR A 131 -27.11 -19.15 10.86
C THR A 131 -25.92 -18.63 10.04
N LEU A 132 -25.90 -17.34 9.71
CA LEU A 132 -24.78 -16.71 9.01
C LEU A 132 -23.49 -16.72 9.87
N ASN A 133 -23.59 -16.52 11.18
CA ASN A 133 -22.43 -16.63 12.07
C ASN A 133 -21.84 -18.06 12.05
N CYS A 134 -22.69 -19.12 12.01
CA CYS A 134 -22.23 -20.48 11.86
C CYS A 134 -21.49 -20.69 10.53
N TYR A 135 -22.05 -20.21 9.41
CA TYR A 135 -21.37 -20.27 8.12
C TYR A 135 -20.05 -19.53 8.12
N LEU A 136 -20.00 -18.34 8.72
CA LEU A 136 -18.78 -17.55 8.79
C LEU A 136 -17.71 -18.16 9.70
N SER A 137 -18.09 -18.98 10.71
CA SER A 137 -17.15 -19.66 11.60
C SER A 137 -16.32 -20.73 10.87
N ASP A 138 -16.93 -21.43 9.92
CA ASP A 138 -16.28 -22.46 9.10
C ASP A 138 -15.71 -21.91 7.79
N HIS A 139 -16.11 -20.69 7.42
CA HIS A 139 -15.69 -20.05 6.18
C HIS A 139 -14.33 -19.40 6.37
N ASN A 140 -13.32 -19.89 5.67
CA ASN A 140 -12.05 -19.19 5.52
C ASN A 140 -12.29 -17.91 4.69
N ALA A 141 -12.75 -16.85 5.34
CA ALA A 141 -13.20 -15.61 4.72
C ALA A 141 -12.03 -14.77 4.15
N TYR A 142 -11.17 -15.40 3.35
CA TYR A 142 -10.13 -14.68 2.61
C TYR A 142 -10.72 -14.03 1.35
N CYS A 143 -11.73 -13.18 1.55
CA CYS A 143 -12.25 -12.33 0.48
C CYS A 143 -11.15 -11.45 -0.12
N GLN A 144 -10.22 -11.03 0.73
CA GLN A 144 -9.02 -10.27 0.39
C GLN A 144 -7.77 -11.09 0.73
N PRO A 145 -6.76 -11.17 -0.16
CA PRO A 145 -5.50 -11.83 0.15
C PRO A 145 -4.83 -11.22 1.39
N PRO A 146 -4.21 -12.01 2.28
CA PRO A 146 -3.51 -11.48 3.46
C PRO A 146 -2.45 -10.44 3.09
N CYS A 147 -1.73 -10.64 1.99
CA CYS A 147 -0.73 -9.69 1.49
C CYS A 147 -1.35 -8.34 1.08
N THR A 148 -2.52 -8.34 0.42
CA THR A 148 -3.25 -7.10 0.09
C THR A 148 -3.78 -6.43 1.35
N ALA A 149 -4.28 -7.18 2.32
CA ALA A 149 -4.76 -6.65 3.60
C ALA A 149 -3.66 -6.01 4.43
N ALA A 150 -2.44 -6.54 4.38
CA ALA A 150 -1.27 -6.00 5.08
C ALA A 150 -0.60 -4.83 4.35
N CYS A 151 -0.95 -4.58 3.09
CA CYS A 151 -0.39 -3.46 2.34
C CYS A 151 -1.07 -2.14 2.74
N PRO A 152 -0.36 -1.13 3.28
CA PRO A 152 -0.97 0.17 3.61
C PRO A 152 -1.62 0.86 2.42
N ALA A 153 -1.10 0.63 1.21
CA ALA A 153 -1.72 1.13 -0.02
C ALA A 153 -2.83 0.20 -0.54
N GLY A 154 -3.00 -1.03 -0.04
CA GLY A 154 -4.08 -1.95 -0.41
C GLY A 154 -4.06 -2.39 -1.87
N ILE A 155 -2.89 -2.53 -2.53
CA ILE A 155 -2.78 -2.91 -3.94
C ILE A 155 -3.30 -4.34 -4.20
N ASP A 156 -3.83 -4.61 -5.39
CA ASP A 156 -4.21 -5.97 -5.82
C ASP A 156 -2.96 -6.79 -6.20
N ILE A 157 -2.35 -7.40 -5.16
CA ILE A 157 -1.09 -8.13 -5.31
C ILE A 157 -1.26 -9.38 -6.18
N ALA A 158 -2.29 -10.15 -5.98
CA ALA A 158 -2.54 -11.35 -6.77
C ALA A 158 -2.81 -11.01 -8.25
N GLY A 159 -3.54 -9.91 -8.50
CA GLY A 159 -3.85 -9.45 -9.85
C GLY A 159 -2.62 -9.02 -10.63
N TYR A 160 -1.77 -8.16 -10.05
CA TYR A 160 -0.59 -7.72 -10.79
C TYR A 160 0.46 -8.84 -10.99
N ILE A 161 0.56 -9.79 -10.05
CA ILE A 161 1.43 -10.98 -10.23
C ILE A 161 0.89 -11.87 -11.35
N ASP A 162 -0.43 -11.99 -11.48
CA ASP A 162 -1.05 -12.73 -12.59
C ASP A 162 -0.75 -12.10 -13.93
N LEU A 163 -0.79 -10.78 -14.03
CA LEU A 163 -0.41 -10.05 -15.26
C LEU A 163 1.08 -10.22 -15.59
N ILE A 164 1.97 -10.31 -14.59
CA ILE A 164 3.37 -10.67 -14.82
C ILE A 164 3.47 -12.06 -15.47
N LEU A 165 2.73 -13.07 -14.99
CA LEU A 165 2.70 -14.41 -15.59
C LEU A 165 2.18 -14.40 -17.02
N GLN A 166 1.31 -13.47 -17.38
CA GLN A 166 0.82 -13.25 -18.73
C GLN A 166 1.79 -12.45 -19.60
N LYS A 167 2.90 -11.98 -19.02
CA LYS A 167 3.89 -11.06 -19.64
C LYS A 167 3.29 -9.70 -20.02
N ASP A 168 2.17 -9.31 -19.40
CA ASP A 168 1.59 -7.98 -19.50
C ASP A 168 2.12 -7.08 -18.37
N TYR A 169 3.35 -6.60 -18.55
CA TYR A 169 4.04 -5.77 -17.55
C TYR A 169 3.47 -4.36 -17.48
N VAL A 170 2.98 -3.83 -18.59
CA VAL A 170 2.30 -2.53 -18.66
C VAL A 170 0.98 -2.59 -17.92
N GLY A 171 0.14 -3.60 -18.20
CA GLY A 171 -1.11 -3.84 -17.47
C GLY A 171 -0.88 -4.12 -15.98
N SER A 172 0.17 -4.87 -15.63
CA SER A 172 0.57 -5.11 -14.25
C SER A 172 0.86 -3.80 -13.50
N THR A 173 1.65 -2.91 -14.13
CA THR A 173 2.00 -1.61 -13.56
C THR A 173 0.79 -0.67 -13.49
N ALA A 174 -0.07 -0.67 -14.51
CA ALA A 174 -1.31 0.10 -14.51
C ALA A 174 -2.26 -0.34 -13.38
N LEU A 175 -2.36 -1.66 -13.12
CA LEU A 175 -3.14 -2.19 -12.01
C LEU A 175 -2.59 -1.73 -10.65
N ILE A 176 -1.26 -1.73 -10.48
CA ILE A 176 -0.61 -1.22 -9.27
C ILE A 176 -0.94 0.28 -9.10
N LYS A 177 -0.83 1.09 -10.18
CA LYS A 177 -1.07 2.54 -10.14
C LYS A 177 -2.51 2.93 -9.79
N GLN A 178 -3.48 2.03 -9.87
CA GLN A 178 -4.83 2.28 -9.32
C GLN A 178 -4.81 2.61 -7.82
N MET A 179 -3.85 2.07 -7.07
CA MET A 179 -3.77 2.21 -5.63
C MET A 179 -2.44 2.79 -5.13
N LEU A 180 -1.40 2.84 -5.96
CA LEU A 180 -0.05 3.22 -5.61
C LEU A 180 0.66 3.80 -6.84
N PRO A 181 0.84 5.14 -6.93
CA PRO A 181 1.33 5.80 -8.15
C PRO A 181 2.84 5.72 -8.36
N LEU A 182 3.60 5.21 -7.37
CA LEU A 182 5.07 5.12 -7.37
C LEU A 182 5.55 3.65 -7.30
N PRO A 183 5.21 2.77 -8.28
CA PRO A 183 5.54 1.34 -8.20
C PRO A 183 7.04 1.05 -8.30
N GLY A 184 7.80 1.77 -9.11
CA GLY A 184 9.24 1.61 -9.26
C GLY A 184 10.03 2.04 -8.02
N VAL A 185 9.66 3.18 -7.43
CA VAL A 185 10.17 3.64 -6.14
C VAL A 185 9.87 2.62 -5.05
N LEU A 186 8.60 2.26 -4.87
CA LEU A 186 8.20 1.33 -3.81
C LEU A 186 8.58 -0.13 -4.09
N GLY A 187 8.95 -0.46 -5.31
CA GLY A 187 9.60 -1.73 -5.66
C GLY A 187 11.00 -1.86 -5.04
N ARG A 188 11.64 -0.72 -4.76
CA ARG A 188 13.00 -0.63 -4.21
C ARG A 188 13.05 -0.38 -2.69
N VAL A 189 12.21 0.53 -2.19
CA VAL A 189 12.36 1.03 -0.80
C VAL A 189 11.27 0.61 0.16
N CYS A 190 10.31 -0.20 -0.26
CA CYS A 190 9.24 -0.68 0.63
C CYS A 190 9.78 -1.69 1.67
N PRO A 191 9.40 -1.57 2.96
CA PRO A 191 9.79 -2.53 3.99
C PRO A 191 9.08 -3.90 3.87
N ARG A 192 8.25 -4.09 2.84
CA ARG A 192 7.62 -5.37 2.43
C ARG A 192 6.61 -5.97 3.43
N PRO A 193 5.75 -5.18 4.11
CA PRO A 193 4.82 -5.74 5.11
C PRO A 193 3.82 -6.77 4.52
N CYS A 194 3.64 -6.79 3.21
CA CYS A 194 2.82 -7.76 2.51
C CYS A 194 3.45 -9.16 2.42
N GLU A 195 4.75 -9.28 2.58
CA GLU A 195 5.48 -10.56 2.53
C GLU A 195 5.34 -11.34 3.84
N ASP A 196 5.25 -10.66 5.00
CA ASP A 196 5.12 -11.31 6.31
C ASP A 196 3.91 -12.25 6.43
N PRO A 197 2.68 -11.86 6.07
CA PRO A 197 1.50 -12.72 6.15
C PRO A 197 1.33 -13.61 4.90
N CYS A 198 2.31 -13.68 4.01
CA CYS A 198 2.22 -14.47 2.80
C CYS A 198 2.04 -15.95 3.12
N ARG A 199 0.95 -16.56 2.66
CA ARG A 199 0.62 -17.96 2.94
C ARG A 199 1.60 -18.97 2.31
N ARG A 200 2.39 -18.53 1.35
CA ARG A 200 3.45 -19.36 0.77
C ARG A 200 4.44 -19.83 1.83
N VAL A 201 4.71 -19.03 2.85
CA VAL A 201 5.56 -19.40 4.01
C VAL A 201 5.13 -20.73 4.65
N GLN A 202 3.83 -21.05 4.64
CA GLN A 202 3.32 -22.32 5.20
C GLN A 202 3.64 -23.55 4.33
N ILE A 203 4.10 -23.37 3.10
CA ILE A 203 4.39 -24.45 2.16
C ILE A 203 5.88 -24.75 2.10
N ASP A 204 6.71 -23.72 1.93
CA ASP A 204 8.16 -23.88 1.72
C ASP A 204 9.02 -22.98 2.62
N GLY A 205 8.43 -22.33 3.61
CA GLY A 205 9.13 -21.49 4.58
C GLY A 205 9.47 -20.06 4.08
N HIS A 206 9.17 -19.73 2.82
CA HIS A 206 9.53 -18.46 2.22
C HIS A 206 8.33 -17.75 1.60
N PRO A 207 8.15 -16.43 1.80
CA PRO A 207 7.12 -15.67 1.12
C PRO A 207 7.38 -15.62 -0.39
N VAL A 208 6.40 -15.14 -1.15
CA VAL A 208 6.65 -14.67 -2.52
C VAL A 208 7.37 -13.33 -2.43
N ALA A 209 8.40 -13.12 -3.24
CA ALA A 209 9.14 -11.86 -3.32
C ALA A 209 8.30 -10.76 -4.02
N ILE A 210 7.23 -10.33 -3.33
CA ILE A 210 6.17 -9.47 -3.85
C ILE A 210 6.73 -8.11 -4.29
N CYS A 211 7.64 -7.55 -3.48
CA CYS A 211 8.22 -6.24 -3.74
C CYS A 211 9.16 -6.28 -4.96
N ALA A 212 9.95 -7.35 -5.09
CA ALA A 212 10.81 -7.56 -6.24
C ALA A 212 10.03 -7.74 -7.55
N LEU A 213 8.91 -8.45 -7.50
CA LEU A 213 7.99 -8.58 -8.64
C LEU A 213 7.36 -7.24 -9.04
N LYS A 214 6.99 -6.41 -8.07
CA LYS A 214 6.49 -5.06 -8.32
C LYS A 214 7.55 -4.19 -9.01
N ARG A 215 8.80 -4.23 -8.51
CA ARG A 215 9.93 -3.57 -9.14
C ARG A 215 10.10 -4.03 -10.58
N PHE A 216 10.16 -5.33 -10.80
CA PHE A 216 10.31 -5.92 -12.14
C PHE A 216 9.24 -5.41 -13.11
N ALA A 217 7.96 -5.46 -12.73
CA ALA A 217 6.88 -4.98 -13.58
C ALA A 217 7.03 -3.48 -13.92
N ALA A 218 7.37 -2.65 -12.93
CA ALA A 218 7.56 -1.22 -13.13
C ALA A 218 8.75 -0.91 -14.06
N ASP A 219 9.89 -1.60 -13.87
CA ASP A 219 11.08 -1.41 -14.69
C ASP A 219 10.82 -1.85 -16.15
N GLN A 220 10.10 -2.97 -16.36
CA GLN A 220 9.71 -3.42 -17.71
C GLN A 220 8.72 -2.45 -18.39
N ALA A 221 7.74 -1.94 -17.64
CA ALA A 221 6.79 -0.96 -18.17
C ALA A 221 7.49 0.35 -18.54
N ALA A 222 8.42 0.80 -17.72
CA ALA A 222 9.25 1.98 -18.00
C ALA A 222 10.09 1.80 -19.26
N ALA A 223 10.74 0.63 -19.40
CA ALA A 223 11.53 0.30 -20.59
C ALA A 223 10.67 0.23 -21.88
N ALA A 224 9.40 -0.17 -21.76
CA ALA A 224 8.46 -0.17 -22.89
C ALA A 224 8.03 1.23 -23.32
N GLY A 225 8.17 2.25 -22.46
CA GLY A 225 7.80 3.64 -22.75
C GLY A 225 6.30 3.87 -22.98
N LEU A 226 5.45 2.95 -22.52
CA LEU A 226 4.00 3.03 -22.69
C LEU A 226 3.35 3.64 -21.44
N PRO A 227 2.26 4.44 -21.60
CA PRO A 227 1.56 5.02 -20.48
C PRO A 227 0.92 3.92 -19.60
N THR A 228 1.08 4.05 -18.30
CA THR A 228 0.53 3.13 -17.30
C THR A 228 -0.52 3.78 -16.40
N GLN A 229 -0.75 5.07 -16.54
CA GLN A 229 -1.79 5.82 -15.82
C GLN A 229 -3.06 5.93 -16.67
N PRO A 230 -4.24 5.91 -16.03
CA PRO A 230 -5.50 6.17 -16.73
C PRO A 230 -5.59 7.64 -17.18
N GLU A 231 -6.41 7.90 -18.18
CA GLU A 231 -6.74 9.25 -18.60
C GLU A 231 -7.48 10.01 -17.48
N PRO A 232 -7.11 11.28 -17.21
CA PRO A 232 -7.83 12.11 -16.26
C PRO A 232 -9.29 12.32 -16.66
N LYS A 233 -10.17 12.43 -15.67
CA LYS A 233 -11.55 12.86 -15.89
C LYS A 233 -11.61 14.29 -16.47
N PRO A 234 -12.70 14.68 -17.12
CA PRO A 234 -12.92 16.05 -17.55
C PRO A 234 -12.72 17.04 -16.40
N SER A 235 -12.26 18.25 -16.73
CA SER A 235 -11.99 19.28 -15.72
C SER A 235 -13.19 19.52 -14.79
N SER A 236 -12.95 19.42 -13.49
CA SER A 236 -13.94 19.71 -12.46
C SER A 236 -14.14 21.21 -12.20
N GLY A 237 -13.27 22.06 -12.75
CA GLY A 237 -13.21 23.49 -12.45
C GLY A 237 -12.63 23.83 -11.07
N LYS A 238 -12.30 22.82 -10.24
CA LYS A 238 -11.78 22.98 -8.88
C LYS A 238 -10.25 23.05 -8.85
N ARG A 239 -9.71 23.82 -7.91
CA ARG A 239 -8.27 24.05 -7.72
C ARG A 239 -7.84 23.54 -6.35
N VAL A 240 -6.81 22.71 -6.31
CA VAL A 240 -6.26 22.15 -5.06
C VAL A 240 -4.78 22.52 -4.93
N ALA A 241 -4.40 23.07 -3.78
CA ALA A 241 -3.00 23.25 -3.40
C ALA A 241 -2.53 22.04 -2.58
N VAL A 242 -1.44 21.41 -3.02
CA VAL A 242 -0.76 20.35 -2.28
C VAL A 242 0.58 20.89 -1.77
N VAL A 243 0.76 20.94 -0.46
CA VAL A 243 1.95 21.51 0.19
C VAL A 243 2.89 20.38 0.62
N GLY A 244 4.03 20.30 -0.04
CA GLY A 244 5.04 19.24 0.10
C GLY A 244 4.94 18.18 -1.01
N ALA A 245 6.04 18.00 -1.76
CA ALA A 245 6.18 17.05 -2.86
C ALA A 245 6.89 15.76 -2.43
N GLY A 246 6.69 15.30 -1.19
CA GLY A 246 7.07 13.99 -0.71
C GLY A 246 6.08 12.90 -1.13
N PRO A 247 6.22 11.63 -0.63
CA PRO A 247 5.37 10.50 -1.03
C PRO A 247 3.87 10.76 -0.92
N ALA A 248 3.43 11.37 0.18
CA ALA A 248 2.01 11.67 0.41
C ALA A 248 1.48 12.74 -0.55
N GLY A 249 2.25 13.83 -0.76
CA GLY A 249 1.88 14.91 -1.68
C GLY A 249 1.85 14.46 -3.13
N LEU A 250 2.85 13.70 -3.57
CA LEU A 250 2.89 13.12 -4.92
C LEU A 250 1.71 12.18 -5.16
N SER A 251 1.38 11.34 -4.17
CA SER A 251 0.22 10.45 -4.25
C SER A 251 -1.09 11.23 -4.31
N ALA A 252 -1.28 12.24 -3.46
CA ALA A 252 -2.48 13.06 -3.48
C ALA A 252 -2.61 13.82 -4.81
N ALA A 253 -1.53 14.41 -5.31
CA ALA A 253 -1.52 15.13 -6.58
C ALA A 253 -1.94 14.22 -7.76
N TYR A 254 -1.43 12.98 -7.79
CA TYR A 254 -1.79 11.99 -8.79
C TYR A 254 -3.29 11.70 -8.82
N TYR A 255 -3.88 11.33 -7.69
CA TYR A 255 -5.31 10.96 -7.65
C TYR A 255 -6.24 12.17 -7.83
N LEU A 256 -5.87 13.35 -7.32
CA LEU A 256 -6.64 14.58 -7.56
C LEU A 256 -6.62 15.01 -9.03
N ALA A 257 -5.48 14.87 -9.71
CA ALA A 257 -5.38 15.15 -11.14
C ALA A 257 -6.22 14.18 -11.96
N LEU A 258 -6.23 12.88 -11.61
CA LEU A 258 -7.11 11.89 -12.25
C LEU A 258 -8.60 12.19 -12.06
N GLU A 259 -9.00 12.80 -10.95
CA GLU A 259 -10.37 13.26 -10.71
C GLU A 259 -10.73 14.55 -11.48
N GLY A 260 -9.80 15.10 -12.27
CA GLY A 260 -10.00 16.29 -13.11
C GLY A 260 -9.82 17.62 -12.37
N HIS A 261 -9.23 17.61 -11.17
CA HIS A 261 -8.91 18.85 -10.45
C HIS A 261 -7.63 19.49 -10.97
N LYS A 262 -7.58 20.83 -10.94
CA LYS A 262 -6.33 21.57 -11.22
C LYS A 262 -5.46 21.57 -9.96
N VAL A 263 -4.37 20.81 -9.99
CA VAL A 263 -3.48 20.64 -8.84
C VAL A 263 -2.23 21.49 -8.98
N THR A 264 -1.90 22.25 -7.93
CA THR A 264 -0.61 22.92 -7.79
C THR A 264 0.14 22.30 -6.62
N LEU A 265 1.31 21.72 -6.90
CA LEU A 265 2.19 21.08 -5.92
C LEU A 265 3.28 22.08 -5.52
N LEU A 266 3.30 22.48 -4.24
CA LEU A 266 4.20 23.47 -3.66
C LEU A 266 5.31 22.74 -2.89
N GLU A 267 6.56 22.93 -3.30
CA GLU A 267 7.73 22.25 -2.69
C GLU A 267 8.75 23.27 -2.20
N ALA A 268 9.17 23.11 -0.95
CA ALA A 268 10.15 24.00 -0.32
C ALA A 268 11.56 23.85 -0.92
N ALA A 269 11.90 22.66 -1.37
CA ALA A 269 13.20 22.37 -1.97
C ALA A 269 13.24 22.69 -3.47
N ALA A 270 14.44 22.62 -4.05
CA ALA A 270 14.65 22.86 -5.49
C ALA A 270 14.15 21.72 -6.39
N LYS A 271 13.93 20.52 -5.84
CA LYS A 271 13.41 19.33 -6.54
C LYS A 271 12.37 18.62 -5.68
N ALA A 272 11.36 18.04 -6.32
CA ALA A 272 10.37 17.18 -5.68
C ALA A 272 10.96 15.82 -5.25
N GLY A 273 10.28 15.14 -4.32
CA GLY A 273 10.62 13.81 -3.85
C GLY A 273 10.62 13.68 -2.32
N GLY A 274 10.77 14.79 -1.58
CA GLY A 274 10.85 14.74 -0.11
C GLY A 274 11.91 13.75 0.37
N MET A 275 11.60 12.92 1.37
CA MET A 275 12.56 11.94 1.93
C MET A 275 13.05 10.91 0.91
N LEU A 276 12.32 10.65 -0.18
CA LEU A 276 12.81 9.80 -1.27
C LEU A 276 14.07 10.36 -1.92
N ARG A 277 14.18 11.69 -1.98
CA ARG A 277 15.33 12.39 -2.58
C ARG A 277 16.37 12.79 -1.56
N PHE A 278 15.95 13.22 -0.35
CA PHE A 278 16.87 13.74 0.64
C PHE A 278 17.48 12.65 1.51
N GLY A 279 16.65 11.66 1.91
CA GLY A 279 17.03 10.68 2.92
C GLY A 279 17.52 9.36 2.35
N ILE A 280 16.95 8.92 1.21
CA ILE A 280 17.29 7.62 0.63
C ILE A 280 18.42 7.77 -0.39
N PRO A 281 19.55 7.07 -0.19
CA PRO A 281 20.70 7.18 -1.08
C PRO A 281 20.47 6.56 -2.46
N PRO A 282 21.13 7.04 -3.53
CA PRO A 282 20.97 6.56 -4.90
C PRO A 282 21.27 5.06 -5.08
N TYR A 283 22.14 4.46 -4.28
CA TYR A 283 22.41 3.01 -4.35
C TYR A 283 21.24 2.13 -3.89
N ARG A 284 20.21 2.74 -3.24
CA ARG A 284 18.91 2.10 -2.94
C ARG A 284 17.80 2.57 -3.85
N LEU A 285 17.81 3.84 -4.21
CA LEU A 285 16.80 4.47 -5.07
C LEU A 285 17.48 5.43 -6.05
N PRO A 286 17.78 4.97 -7.28
CA PRO A 286 18.34 5.85 -8.31
C PRO A 286 17.44 7.06 -8.56
N ASN A 287 18.05 8.24 -8.65
CA ASN A 287 17.32 9.48 -8.91
C ASN A 287 16.56 9.44 -10.25
N SER A 288 17.08 8.73 -11.25
CA SER A 288 16.42 8.54 -12.55
C SER A 288 15.05 7.86 -12.42
N VAL A 289 14.93 6.84 -11.55
CA VAL A 289 13.67 6.16 -11.29
C VAL A 289 12.66 7.09 -10.59
N LEU A 290 13.14 7.83 -9.60
CA LEU A 290 12.30 8.80 -8.90
C LEU A 290 11.83 9.93 -9.81
N ASP A 291 12.73 10.49 -10.63
CA ASP A 291 12.42 11.58 -11.56
C ASP A 291 11.42 11.12 -12.63
N GLN A 292 11.55 9.89 -13.13
CA GLN A 292 10.59 9.33 -14.10
C GLN A 292 9.19 9.24 -13.50
N GLU A 293 9.03 8.67 -12.31
CA GLU A 293 7.71 8.52 -11.68
C GLU A 293 7.11 9.87 -11.26
N ILE A 294 7.93 10.85 -10.86
CA ILE A 294 7.47 12.23 -10.65
C ILE A 294 6.99 12.83 -11.97
N ASN A 295 7.73 12.69 -13.04
CA ASN A 295 7.34 13.20 -14.35
C ASN A 295 6.04 12.56 -14.88
N ASP A 296 5.82 11.28 -14.61
CA ASP A 296 4.54 10.61 -14.90
C ASP A 296 3.37 11.31 -14.20
N ILE A 297 3.56 11.70 -12.92
CA ILE A 297 2.54 12.45 -12.17
C ILE A 297 2.33 13.86 -12.74
N LEU A 298 3.42 14.56 -13.05
CA LEU A 298 3.35 15.91 -13.62
C LEU A 298 2.69 15.92 -15.00
N SER A 299 2.86 14.85 -15.80
CA SER A 299 2.25 14.71 -17.13
C SER A 299 0.72 14.71 -17.11
N LEU A 300 0.10 14.46 -15.95
CA LEU A 300 -1.36 14.59 -15.75
C LEU A 300 -1.84 16.03 -15.64
N GLY A 301 -0.96 17.03 -15.85
CA GLY A 301 -1.28 18.44 -15.75
C GLY A 301 -1.08 19.05 -14.35
N VAL A 302 -0.35 18.36 -13.48
CA VAL A 302 0.03 18.87 -12.15
C VAL A 302 1.10 19.95 -12.30
N GLU A 303 0.83 21.15 -11.77
CA GLU A 303 1.78 22.27 -11.74
C GLU A 303 2.71 22.11 -10.53
N LEU A 304 4.02 21.99 -10.76
CA LEU A 304 5.04 21.95 -9.69
C LEU A 304 5.68 23.31 -9.50
N LYS A 305 5.65 23.84 -8.27
CA LYS A 305 6.37 25.05 -7.85
C LYS A 305 7.39 24.69 -6.77
N THR A 306 8.64 24.75 -7.12
CA THR A 306 9.77 24.50 -6.22
C THR A 306 10.27 25.78 -5.55
N ASN A 307 11.11 25.67 -4.52
CA ASN A 307 11.63 26.78 -3.71
C ASN A 307 10.50 27.63 -3.08
N CYS A 308 9.39 27.00 -2.75
CA CYS A 308 8.17 27.64 -2.26
C CYS A 308 7.84 27.09 -0.86
N THR A 309 8.25 27.79 0.18
CA THR A 309 8.21 27.35 1.58
C THR A 309 7.01 27.94 2.31
N MET A 310 6.18 27.09 2.90
CA MET A 310 5.09 27.52 3.79
C MET A 310 5.65 28.26 5.00
N GLY A 311 5.00 29.34 5.39
CA GLY A 311 5.44 30.22 6.48
C GLY A 311 6.40 31.34 6.05
N ARG A 312 7.12 31.17 4.93
CA ARG A 312 8.00 32.19 4.34
C ARG A 312 7.39 32.82 3.10
N ASP A 313 6.98 32.01 2.12
CA ASP A 313 6.55 32.47 0.79
C ASP A 313 5.01 32.51 0.68
N PHE A 314 4.31 31.72 1.47
CA PHE A 314 2.85 31.70 1.55
C PHE A 314 2.36 31.17 2.91
N GLN A 315 1.08 31.38 3.19
CA GLN A 315 0.36 30.86 4.35
C GLN A 315 -0.90 30.13 3.89
N ILE A 316 -1.51 29.30 4.74
CA ILE A 316 -2.73 28.53 4.42
C ILE A 316 -3.86 29.48 3.99
N ASP A 317 -4.08 30.58 4.73
CA ASP A 317 -5.14 31.55 4.42
C ASP A 317 -4.90 32.23 3.07
N THR A 318 -3.65 32.57 2.74
CA THR A 318 -3.32 33.18 1.43
C THR A 318 -3.59 32.24 0.25
N LEU A 319 -3.49 30.93 0.43
CA LEU A 319 -3.87 29.97 -0.61
C LEU A 319 -5.37 30.00 -0.88
N LYS A 320 -6.20 30.12 0.15
CA LYS A 320 -7.66 30.28 -0.02
C LYS A 320 -7.99 31.58 -0.74
N ASP A 321 -7.34 32.70 -0.37
CA ASP A 321 -7.49 34.00 -1.04
C ASP A 321 -7.05 33.97 -2.52
N GLN A 322 -6.08 33.14 -2.86
CA GLN A 322 -5.65 32.86 -4.24
C GLN A 322 -6.62 31.99 -5.04
N GLY A 323 -7.75 31.58 -4.43
CA GLY A 323 -8.82 30.82 -5.05
C GLY A 323 -8.57 29.31 -5.15
N TYR A 324 -7.78 28.73 -4.22
CA TYR A 324 -7.76 27.28 -4.05
C TYR A 324 -8.99 26.84 -3.25
N ASP A 325 -9.73 25.86 -3.78
CA ASP A 325 -10.95 25.32 -3.17
C ASP A 325 -10.65 24.37 -1.99
N ALA A 326 -9.47 23.73 -2.00
CA ALA A 326 -8.96 22.90 -0.92
C ALA A 326 -7.43 22.94 -0.83
N VAL A 327 -6.91 22.65 0.37
CA VAL A 327 -5.47 22.57 0.66
C VAL A 327 -5.15 21.22 1.28
N PHE A 328 -4.12 20.56 0.80
CA PHE A 328 -3.56 19.34 1.40
C PHE A 328 -2.17 19.60 1.96
N LEU A 329 -1.98 19.38 3.26
CA LEU A 329 -0.71 19.54 3.96
C LEU A 329 0.00 18.19 4.05
N SER A 330 1.19 18.07 3.47
CA SER A 330 2.03 16.86 3.45
C SER A 330 3.51 17.19 3.60
N ILE A 331 3.80 18.10 4.55
CA ILE A 331 5.14 18.64 4.80
C ILE A 331 6.13 17.63 5.40
N GLY A 332 5.66 16.45 5.78
CA GLY A 332 6.48 15.39 6.35
C GLY A 332 6.99 15.66 7.77
N ALA A 333 8.04 14.92 8.19
CA ALA A 333 8.75 15.07 9.45
C ALA A 333 10.24 15.18 9.15
N MET A 334 10.75 16.39 8.97
CA MET A 334 12.13 16.66 8.51
C MET A 334 13.05 17.15 9.61
N ALA A 335 12.54 17.57 10.77
CA ALA A 335 13.34 18.04 11.89
C ALA A 335 14.00 16.87 12.61
N ALA A 336 15.32 16.91 12.77
CA ALA A 336 16.05 15.87 13.49
C ALA A 336 15.79 15.96 14.99
N LYS A 337 15.60 14.81 15.66
CA LYS A 337 15.52 14.75 17.11
C LYS A 337 16.87 14.97 17.75
N PRO A 338 17.00 15.83 18.79
CA PRO A 338 18.21 15.97 19.56
C PRO A 338 18.45 14.72 20.44
N ALA A 339 19.70 14.33 20.61
CA ALA A 339 20.08 13.22 21.48
C ALA A 339 19.96 13.58 22.97
N ARG A 340 20.01 14.87 23.28
CA ARG A 340 19.98 15.44 24.64
C ARG A 340 21.13 14.92 25.50
N ILE A 341 22.30 14.80 24.90
CA ILE A 341 23.55 14.42 25.57
C ILE A 341 24.51 15.61 25.60
N PRO A 342 25.35 15.74 26.65
CA PRO A 342 26.36 16.77 26.70
C PRO A 342 27.29 16.72 25.50
N GLY A 343 27.48 17.86 24.84
CA GLY A 343 28.38 18.00 23.70
C GLY A 343 27.81 17.68 22.34
N GLU A 344 26.52 17.45 22.22
CA GLU A 344 25.87 17.14 20.90
C GLU A 344 25.95 18.28 19.89
N ASP A 345 26.19 19.53 20.35
CA ASP A 345 26.34 20.71 19.49
C ASP A 345 27.79 20.95 19.01
N ALA A 346 28.75 20.07 19.39
CA ALA A 346 30.13 20.22 19.00
C ALA A 346 30.37 20.03 17.51
N GLU A 347 31.38 20.68 16.94
CA GLU A 347 31.83 20.40 15.58
C GLU A 347 32.16 18.91 15.43
N GLY A 348 31.69 18.27 14.34
CA GLY A 348 31.83 16.84 14.09
C GLY A 348 30.63 16.01 14.56
N VAL A 349 29.67 16.60 15.28
CA VAL A 349 28.36 15.98 15.56
C VAL A 349 27.32 16.58 14.63
N ARG A 350 26.51 15.75 14.00
CA ARG A 350 25.45 16.21 13.08
C ARG A 350 24.30 15.22 12.96
N SER A 351 23.15 15.69 12.50
CA SER A 351 22.03 14.84 12.15
C SER A 351 22.37 13.92 10.98
N ALA A 352 22.01 12.64 11.08
CA ALA A 352 22.18 11.69 9.99
C ALA A 352 21.32 12.07 8.77
N ILE A 353 20.12 12.63 8.97
CA ILE A 353 19.27 13.11 7.86
C ILE A 353 19.94 14.26 7.12
N GLN A 354 20.51 15.23 7.84
CA GLN A 354 21.21 16.35 7.21
C GLN A 354 22.46 15.87 6.47
N PHE A 355 23.18 14.89 7.04
CA PHE A 355 24.32 14.26 6.37
C PHE A 355 23.89 13.59 5.05
N LEU A 356 22.85 12.76 5.08
CA LEU A 356 22.31 12.10 3.88
C LEU A 356 21.84 13.11 2.84
N ALA A 357 21.11 14.15 3.28
CA ALA A 357 20.64 15.21 2.39
C ALA A 357 21.80 15.95 1.72
N ASP A 358 22.86 16.27 2.45
CA ASP A 358 24.01 16.97 1.89
C ASP A 358 24.73 16.09 0.83
N VAL A 359 24.88 14.78 1.09
CA VAL A 359 25.45 13.85 0.11
C VAL A 359 24.56 13.71 -1.11
N ASN A 360 23.25 13.49 -0.92
CA ASN A 360 22.28 13.33 -2.02
C ASN A 360 22.10 14.61 -2.86
N TRP A 361 22.43 15.78 -2.28
CA TRP A 361 22.50 17.06 -3.00
C TRP A 361 23.87 17.37 -3.59
N ASN A 362 24.74 16.38 -3.69
CA ASN A 362 26.07 16.53 -4.25
C ASN A 362 26.91 17.62 -3.56
N LYS A 363 26.66 17.88 -2.26
CA LYS A 363 27.52 18.76 -1.49
C LYS A 363 28.79 18.03 -1.09
N GLN A 364 29.90 18.74 -1.06
CA GLN A 364 31.14 18.19 -0.56
C GLN A 364 31.04 17.91 0.95
N VAL A 365 31.08 16.65 1.34
CA VAL A 365 30.97 16.21 2.73
C VAL A 365 32.26 15.45 3.14
N SER A 366 32.80 15.83 4.27
CA SER A 366 33.92 15.11 4.89
C SER A 366 33.49 14.58 6.25
N VAL A 367 33.71 13.30 6.52
CA VAL A 367 33.33 12.63 7.78
C VAL A 367 34.55 12.13 8.57
N GLY A 368 35.78 12.25 8.02
CA GLY A 368 36.96 11.65 8.58
C GLY A 368 37.01 10.14 8.38
N LYS A 369 37.92 9.47 9.11
CA LYS A 369 38.14 8.03 8.97
C LYS A 369 37.21 7.19 9.86
N ARG A 370 36.91 7.67 11.08
CA ARG A 370 36.15 6.97 12.11
C ARG A 370 34.78 7.63 12.29
N VAL A 371 33.74 6.94 11.95
CA VAL A 371 32.35 7.44 12.05
C VAL A 371 31.53 6.57 13.00
N ILE A 372 30.87 7.19 13.95
CA ILE A 372 29.87 6.54 14.79
C ILE A 372 28.48 7.06 14.36
N VAL A 373 27.55 6.13 14.05
CA VAL A 373 26.14 6.45 13.80
C VAL A 373 25.31 5.90 14.95
N ILE A 374 24.54 6.77 15.61
CA ILE A 374 23.70 6.39 16.76
C ILE A 374 22.28 6.15 16.27
N GLY A 375 21.83 4.90 16.27
CA GLY A 375 20.51 4.49 15.85
C GLY A 375 20.46 3.07 15.30
N GLY A 376 19.26 2.52 15.06
CA GLY A 376 19.05 1.17 14.53
C GLY A 376 17.85 1.10 13.57
N GLY A 377 17.49 2.22 12.95
CA GLY A 377 16.47 2.33 11.93
C GLY A 377 17.04 2.46 10.52
N PHE A 378 16.16 2.59 9.51
CA PHE A 378 16.55 2.76 8.10
C PHE A 378 17.51 3.93 7.90
N THR A 379 17.27 5.08 8.55
CA THR A 379 18.17 6.23 8.48
C THR A 379 19.58 5.91 8.98
N ALA A 380 19.72 5.08 10.04
CA ALA A 380 21.02 4.66 10.54
C ALA A 380 21.71 3.74 9.55
N ALA A 381 21.00 2.77 8.97
CA ALA A 381 21.53 1.88 7.94
C ALA A 381 22.01 2.67 6.71
N ASP A 382 21.22 3.62 6.24
CA ASP A 382 21.60 4.48 5.13
C ASP A 382 22.81 5.36 5.47
N ALA A 383 22.86 5.91 6.68
CA ALA A 383 23.96 6.78 7.10
C ALA A 383 25.30 6.05 7.23
N VAL A 384 25.32 4.81 7.81
CA VAL A 384 26.58 4.05 7.92
C VAL A 384 27.09 3.62 6.54
N ARG A 385 26.22 3.15 5.66
CA ARG A 385 26.56 2.74 4.29
C ARG A 385 27.03 3.93 3.45
N THR A 386 26.37 5.08 3.61
CA THR A 386 26.78 6.33 2.94
C THR A 386 28.13 6.83 3.49
N ALA A 387 28.37 6.74 4.81
CA ALA A 387 29.66 7.13 5.40
C ALA A 387 30.83 6.33 4.83
N ARG A 388 30.63 5.01 4.56
CA ARG A 388 31.62 4.18 3.85
C ARG A 388 31.93 4.74 2.47
N ARG A 389 30.89 5.08 1.70
CA ARG A 389 30.98 5.58 0.32
C ARG A 389 31.67 6.94 0.21
N VAL A 390 31.54 7.79 1.21
CA VAL A 390 32.20 9.10 1.25
C VAL A 390 33.58 9.06 1.90
N GLY A 391 34.17 7.86 2.12
CA GLY A 391 35.57 7.66 2.46
C GLY A 391 35.89 7.35 3.93
N ALA A 392 34.90 7.05 4.77
CA ALA A 392 35.14 6.54 6.11
C ALA A 392 35.69 5.10 6.07
N SER A 393 36.85 4.84 6.70
CA SER A 393 37.42 3.49 6.75
C SER A 393 36.89 2.64 7.90
N GLU A 394 36.45 3.27 8.99
CA GLU A 394 35.91 2.62 10.16
C GLU A 394 34.54 3.22 10.48
N VAL A 395 33.48 2.44 10.29
CA VAL A 395 32.09 2.89 10.55
C VAL A 395 31.47 1.97 11.58
N THR A 396 30.90 2.55 12.64
CA THR A 396 30.23 1.83 13.71
C THR A 396 28.77 2.29 13.79
N MET A 397 27.82 1.36 13.70
CA MET A 397 26.43 1.58 14.07
C MET A 397 26.24 1.23 15.54
N MET A 398 25.90 2.21 16.37
CA MET A 398 25.67 2.02 17.79
C MET A 398 24.19 2.00 18.10
N TYR A 399 23.72 0.92 18.75
CA TYR A 399 22.31 0.75 19.06
C TYR A 399 22.06 0.24 20.48
N ARG A 400 21.15 0.89 21.18
CA ARG A 400 20.85 0.64 22.61
C ARG A 400 20.09 -0.66 22.91
N ARG A 401 19.66 -1.41 21.91
CA ARG A 401 18.98 -2.71 22.01
C ARG A 401 19.71 -3.77 21.16
N THR A 402 19.08 -4.92 20.90
CA THR A 402 19.64 -5.98 20.04
C THR A 402 19.16 -5.83 18.60
N ARG A 403 19.66 -6.69 17.69
CA ARG A 403 19.21 -6.75 16.29
C ARG A 403 17.71 -6.98 16.17
N LYS A 404 17.10 -7.75 17.10
CA LYS A 404 15.69 -8.07 17.07
C LYS A 404 14.78 -6.84 17.23
N GLU A 405 15.22 -5.86 18.00
CA GLU A 405 14.47 -4.64 18.25
C GLU A 405 14.81 -3.51 17.26
N MET A 406 15.68 -3.75 16.28
CA MET A 406 15.94 -2.77 15.21
C MET A 406 14.69 -2.57 14.35
N SER A 407 14.42 -1.31 13.98
CA SER A 407 13.32 -0.97 13.06
C SER A 407 13.71 -1.04 11.59
N ALA A 408 15.03 -1.07 11.28
CA ALA A 408 15.49 -1.38 9.93
C ALA A 408 15.23 -2.86 9.62
N ALA A 409 14.87 -3.16 8.38
CA ALA A 409 14.62 -4.53 7.93
C ALA A 409 15.89 -5.39 8.02
N ALA A 410 15.72 -6.70 8.28
CA ALA A 410 16.84 -7.60 8.48
C ALA A 410 17.82 -7.65 7.30
N HIS A 411 17.32 -7.54 6.06
CA HIS A 411 18.16 -7.48 4.86
C HIS A 411 19.00 -6.20 4.81
N GLU A 412 18.46 -5.04 5.24
CA GLU A 412 19.23 -3.79 5.29
C GLU A 412 20.38 -3.83 6.32
N ILE A 413 20.13 -4.50 7.45
CA ILE A 413 21.18 -4.72 8.47
C ILE A 413 22.23 -5.72 7.96
N HIS A 414 21.80 -6.74 7.19
CA HIS A 414 22.72 -7.65 6.53
C HIS A 414 23.63 -6.92 5.54
N GLU A 415 23.07 -6.00 4.74
CA GLU A 415 23.84 -5.15 3.82
C GLU A 415 24.89 -4.27 4.55
N CYS A 416 24.59 -3.82 5.76
CA CYS A 416 25.58 -3.12 6.60
C CYS A 416 26.74 -4.05 6.98
N ASP A 417 26.45 -5.30 7.36
CA ASP A 417 27.51 -6.29 7.68
C ASP A 417 28.37 -6.59 6.45
N VAL A 418 27.76 -6.79 5.27
CA VAL A 418 28.45 -7.04 3.99
C VAL A 418 29.40 -5.89 3.63
N GLU A 419 29.00 -4.64 3.90
CA GLU A 419 29.81 -3.45 3.63
C GLU A 419 30.81 -3.12 4.76
N GLY A 420 31.03 -4.04 5.70
CA GLY A 420 32.06 -3.94 6.73
C GLY A 420 31.74 -2.95 7.86
N VAL A 421 30.45 -2.65 8.09
CA VAL A 421 30.02 -1.81 9.21
C VAL A 421 30.06 -2.61 10.52
N LYS A 422 30.70 -2.06 11.55
CA LYS A 422 30.69 -2.64 12.89
C LYS A 422 29.35 -2.36 13.59
N LEU A 423 28.69 -3.38 14.11
CA LEU A 423 27.50 -3.22 14.97
C LEU A 423 27.88 -3.27 16.45
N GLU A 424 27.68 -2.16 17.15
CA GLU A 424 27.86 -2.04 18.60
C GLU A 424 26.48 -2.01 19.26
N LEU A 425 26.03 -3.21 19.65
CA LEU A 425 24.69 -3.42 20.23
C LEU A 425 24.69 -3.25 21.74
N LEU A 426 23.50 -3.09 22.33
CA LEU A 426 23.32 -2.90 23.78
C LEU A 426 24.21 -1.78 24.30
N THR A 427 24.29 -0.67 23.57
CA THR A 427 25.15 0.45 23.88
C THR A 427 24.42 1.77 23.63
N ALA A 428 24.45 2.67 24.59
CA ALA A 428 23.87 4.00 24.50
C ALA A 428 24.90 5.09 24.69
N PRO A 429 24.78 6.25 24.03
CA PRO A 429 25.65 7.39 24.24
C PRO A 429 25.38 8.04 25.61
N VAL A 430 26.43 8.54 26.26
CA VAL A 430 26.37 9.29 27.51
C VAL A 430 26.73 10.75 27.27
N SER A 431 27.87 11.01 26.60
CA SER A 431 28.32 12.34 26.25
C SER A 431 29.32 12.32 25.10
N VAL A 432 29.44 13.42 24.39
CA VAL A 432 30.49 13.62 23.38
C VAL A 432 31.76 14.13 24.07
N LYS A 433 32.91 13.50 23.81
CA LYS A 433 34.20 14.01 24.23
C LYS A 433 34.67 15.07 23.24
N ILE A 434 34.96 16.27 23.77
CA ILE A 434 35.34 17.43 22.97
C ILE A 434 36.79 17.84 23.30
N GLU A 435 37.57 18.11 22.26
CA GLU A 435 38.88 18.72 22.34
C GLU A 435 38.96 19.88 21.33
N ASN A 436 39.37 21.06 21.78
CA ASN A 436 39.45 22.27 20.95
C ASN A 436 38.15 22.61 20.19
N GLY A 437 36.98 22.40 20.83
CA GLY A 437 35.65 22.67 20.24
C GLY A 437 35.11 21.58 19.28
N ARG A 438 35.91 20.55 19.01
CA ARG A 438 35.56 19.47 18.08
C ARG A 438 35.38 18.14 18.81
N ALA A 439 34.43 17.36 18.35
CA ALA A 439 34.22 15.99 18.80
C ALA A 439 35.45 15.12 18.44
N VAL A 440 35.98 14.39 19.42
CA VAL A 440 37.07 13.42 19.25
C VAL A 440 36.64 12.00 19.54
N GLY A 441 35.42 11.81 19.98
CA GLY A 441 34.81 10.52 20.25
C GLY A 441 33.59 10.62 21.17
N LEU A 442 33.10 9.47 21.57
CA LEU A 442 31.87 9.29 22.34
C LEU A 442 32.16 8.52 23.63
N ILE A 443 31.66 9.02 24.75
CA ILE A 443 31.52 8.24 25.97
C ILE A 443 30.20 7.50 25.88
N SER A 444 30.24 6.18 25.98
CA SER A 444 29.08 5.29 25.84
C SER A 444 29.01 4.36 27.05
N GLN A 445 27.82 3.82 27.34
CA GLN A 445 27.63 2.83 28.40
C GLN A 445 26.92 1.59 27.87
N ARG A 446 27.16 0.45 28.52
CA ARG A 446 26.47 -0.79 28.21
C ARG A 446 25.05 -0.76 28.72
N MET A 447 24.18 -1.48 27.98
CA MET A 447 22.77 -1.59 28.28
C MET A 447 22.37 -3.05 28.46
N GLU A 448 21.37 -3.28 29.28
CA GLU A 448 20.65 -4.55 29.38
C GLU A 448 19.21 -4.37 28.93
N LEU A 449 18.55 -5.48 28.54
CA LEU A 449 17.14 -5.45 28.16
C LEU A 449 16.26 -5.76 29.37
N GLY A 450 15.52 -4.78 29.83
CA GLY A 450 14.46 -4.91 30.84
C GLY A 450 13.12 -5.43 30.26
N GLU A 451 12.03 -5.12 30.94
CA GLU A 451 10.67 -5.47 30.52
C GLU A 451 10.25 -4.74 29.23
N PRO A 452 9.30 -5.29 28.46
CA PRO A 452 8.74 -4.64 27.28
C PRO A 452 8.10 -3.30 27.61
N ASP A 453 8.26 -2.33 26.71
CA ASP A 453 7.53 -1.05 26.73
C ASP A 453 6.13 -1.18 26.07
N GLU A 454 5.38 -0.08 26.02
CA GLU A 454 4.04 -0.02 25.41
C GLU A 454 4.01 -0.48 23.93
N SER A 455 5.15 -0.40 23.25
CA SER A 455 5.30 -0.89 21.86
C SER A 455 5.64 -2.38 21.77
N GLY A 456 5.73 -3.08 22.89
CA GLY A 456 6.15 -4.49 22.99
C GLY A 456 7.66 -4.70 22.85
N ARG A 457 8.49 -3.64 22.71
CA ARG A 457 9.94 -3.75 22.64
C ARG A 457 10.55 -3.63 24.03
N ARG A 458 11.53 -4.48 24.32
CA ARG A 458 12.20 -4.47 25.62
C ARG A 458 12.93 -3.15 25.88
N ARG A 459 12.77 -2.60 27.10
CA ARG A 459 13.39 -1.34 27.50
C ARG A 459 14.91 -1.50 27.65
N PRO A 460 15.73 -0.59 27.10
CA PRO A 460 17.14 -0.56 27.40
C PRO A 460 17.37 0.05 28.79
N VAL A 461 18.08 -0.67 29.66
CA VAL A 461 18.43 -0.27 31.02
C VAL A 461 19.95 -0.09 31.10
N PRO A 462 20.46 1.06 31.57
CA PRO A 462 21.90 1.27 31.70
C PRO A 462 22.54 0.34 32.73
N THR A 463 23.73 -0.21 32.41
CA THR A 463 24.56 -0.96 33.33
C THR A 463 25.50 0.01 34.05
N PRO A 464 25.34 0.28 35.35
CA PRO A 464 26.15 1.24 36.06
C PRO A 464 27.64 0.89 36.03
N GLY A 465 28.53 1.91 35.87
CA GLY A 465 29.98 1.73 35.86
C GLY A 465 30.56 1.06 34.63
N SER A 466 29.76 0.97 33.55
CA SER A 466 30.15 0.33 32.28
C SER A 466 30.56 1.35 31.21
N GLU A 467 30.77 2.59 31.59
CA GLU A 467 31.12 3.68 30.67
C GLU A 467 32.48 3.44 30.04
N TYR A 468 32.60 3.73 28.75
CA TYR A 468 33.85 3.61 28.00
C TYR A 468 33.92 4.63 26.87
N PHE A 469 35.14 4.94 26.45
CA PHE A 469 35.42 5.88 25.38
C PHE A 469 35.58 5.16 24.04
N THR A 470 34.93 5.66 22.99
CA THR A 470 35.14 5.24 21.60
C THR A 470 35.59 6.45 20.78
N PRO A 471 36.81 6.43 20.17
CA PRO A 471 37.27 7.54 19.36
C PRO A 471 36.46 7.64 18.05
N ALA A 472 36.15 8.87 17.62
CA ALA A 472 35.45 9.15 16.37
C ALA A 472 35.84 10.53 15.83
N ASP A 473 35.90 10.65 14.52
CA ASP A 473 36.13 11.91 13.82
C ASP A 473 34.79 12.60 13.48
N SER A 474 33.71 11.80 13.35
CA SER A 474 32.34 12.29 13.21
C SER A 474 31.33 11.40 13.92
N ILE A 475 30.29 12.02 14.48
CA ILE A 475 29.15 11.35 15.14
C ILE A 475 27.85 11.76 14.43
N LEU A 476 27.12 10.79 13.91
CA LEU A 476 25.86 10.99 13.19
C LEU A 476 24.67 10.52 14.04
N LEU A 477 23.72 11.42 14.30
CA LEU A 477 22.54 11.14 15.13
C LEU A 477 21.37 10.67 14.24
N ALA A 478 21.02 9.38 14.32
CA ALA A 478 19.93 8.74 13.58
C ALA A 478 18.84 8.23 14.54
N ILE A 479 18.38 9.08 15.47
CA ILE A 479 17.50 8.72 16.59
C ILE A 479 16.03 9.13 16.40
N GLY A 480 15.65 9.46 15.19
CA GLY A 480 14.30 9.82 14.79
C GLY A 480 14.18 11.26 14.29
N GLN A 481 12.94 11.59 13.89
CA GLN A 481 12.59 12.85 13.28
C GLN A 481 11.27 13.35 13.87
N ASP A 482 11.07 14.67 13.85
CA ASP A 482 9.87 15.36 14.27
C ASP A 482 9.35 16.25 13.13
N VAL A 483 8.10 16.67 13.23
CA VAL A 483 7.51 17.67 12.35
C VAL A 483 8.11 19.03 12.67
N ASP A 484 8.39 19.82 11.64
CA ASP A 484 8.79 21.22 11.84
C ASP A 484 7.58 22.08 12.17
N VAL A 485 7.25 22.14 13.46
CA VAL A 485 6.10 22.92 13.99
C VAL A 485 6.28 24.43 13.83
N ALA A 486 7.49 24.93 13.65
CA ALA A 486 7.71 26.38 13.49
C ALA A 486 7.08 26.88 12.18
N SER A 487 7.09 26.06 11.14
CA SER A 487 6.42 26.36 9.86
C SER A 487 4.89 26.30 9.96
N LEU A 488 4.33 25.59 10.95
CA LEU A 488 2.89 25.38 11.16
C LEU A 488 2.23 26.43 12.07
N ASN A 489 3.00 27.20 12.85
CA ASN A 489 2.49 28.14 13.85
C ASN A 489 1.73 29.37 13.28
N GLN A 490 1.48 29.40 11.99
CA GLN A 490 0.89 30.56 11.30
C GLN A 490 -0.52 30.28 10.80
N GLY A 491 -1.42 29.69 11.61
CA GLY A 491 -2.73 29.48 11.05
C GLY A 491 -3.73 28.68 11.88
N ASN A 492 -3.80 28.86 13.16
CA ASN A 492 -4.83 28.19 14.00
C ASN A 492 -5.00 26.68 13.77
N LEU A 493 -3.99 25.99 13.22
CA LEU A 493 -3.98 24.53 13.13
C LEU A 493 -3.88 23.91 14.52
N CYS A 494 -4.74 22.93 14.79
CA CYS A 494 -4.59 22.10 15.97
C CYS A 494 -3.43 21.13 15.80
N LEU A 495 -2.52 21.14 16.79
CA LEU A 495 -1.38 20.24 16.85
C LEU A 495 -1.47 19.36 18.09
N ASP A 496 -1.13 18.08 17.94
CA ASP A 496 -0.98 17.17 19.07
C ASP A 496 0.07 17.70 20.05
N LYS A 497 -0.32 17.83 21.33
CA LYS A 497 0.51 18.45 22.37
C LYS A 497 1.76 17.65 22.72
N ARG A 498 1.75 16.34 22.48
CA ARG A 498 2.84 15.42 22.82
C ARG A 498 3.85 15.28 21.68
N TRP A 499 3.33 15.19 20.44
CA TRP A 499 4.13 14.85 19.27
C TRP A 499 4.35 16.02 18.31
N GLY A 500 3.57 17.10 18.44
CA GLY A 500 3.65 18.23 17.53
C GLY A 500 3.16 17.93 16.12
N THR A 501 2.45 16.83 15.91
CA THR A 501 1.85 16.45 14.62
C THR A 501 0.56 17.20 14.39
N ILE A 502 0.14 17.33 13.12
CA ILE A 502 -1.14 17.96 12.78
C ILE A 502 -2.28 17.04 13.18
N GLU A 503 -3.25 17.55 13.95
CA GLU A 503 -4.47 16.82 14.29
C GLU A 503 -5.42 16.79 13.09
N VAL A 504 -5.96 15.61 12.77
CA VAL A 504 -6.99 15.41 11.75
C VAL A 504 -8.10 14.52 12.29
N ASP A 505 -9.29 14.66 11.75
CA ASP A 505 -10.32 13.64 11.88
C ASP A 505 -9.94 12.43 11.04
N GLU A 506 -9.74 11.27 11.68
CA GLU A 506 -9.25 10.05 11.01
C GLU A 506 -10.20 9.51 9.94
N ALA A 507 -11.50 9.82 10.03
CA ALA A 507 -12.49 9.36 9.08
C ALA A 507 -12.52 10.22 7.81
N THR A 508 -12.16 11.51 7.91
CA THR A 508 -12.23 12.47 6.81
C THR A 508 -10.87 13.02 6.37
N MET A 509 -9.81 12.79 7.13
CA MET A 509 -8.47 13.37 6.93
C MET A 509 -8.45 14.91 6.97
N MET A 510 -9.53 15.54 7.44
CA MET A 510 -9.68 17.00 7.54
C MET A 510 -9.12 17.51 8.87
N THR A 511 -8.44 18.64 8.82
CA THR A 511 -7.97 19.35 10.02
C THR A 511 -9.13 20.11 10.67
N ASN A 512 -8.85 20.83 11.76
CA ASN A 512 -9.81 21.78 12.34
C ASN A 512 -10.19 22.97 11.42
N LEU A 513 -9.46 23.17 10.30
CA LEU A 513 -9.74 24.22 9.34
C LEU A 513 -10.54 23.66 8.15
N PRO A 514 -11.77 24.16 7.88
CA PRO A 514 -12.59 23.68 6.78
C PRO A 514 -11.86 23.75 5.42
N GLY A 515 -11.90 22.64 4.65
CA GLY A 515 -11.23 22.55 3.35
C GLY A 515 -9.70 22.39 3.43
N VAL A 516 -9.14 22.22 4.64
CA VAL A 516 -7.72 21.92 4.84
C VAL A 516 -7.59 20.49 5.35
N PHE A 517 -6.86 19.67 4.60
CA PHE A 517 -6.61 18.26 4.86
C PHE A 517 -5.14 18.02 5.15
N SER A 518 -4.81 16.93 5.81
CA SER A 518 -3.42 16.57 6.05
C SER A 518 -3.21 15.06 5.98
N GLY A 519 -1.98 14.64 5.66
CA GLY A 519 -1.63 13.22 5.56
C GLY A 519 -0.13 12.97 5.42
N GLY A 520 0.29 11.73 5.75
CA GLY A 520 1.68 11.32 5.80
C GLY A 520 2.35 11.67 7.13
N ASP A 521 3.68 11.76 7.14
CA ASP A 521 4.47 11.87 8.38
C ASP A 521 4.15 13.10 9.23
N CYS A 522 3.54 14.14 8.67
CA CYS A 522 3.13 15.31 9.45
C CYS A 522 1.92 15.04 10.36
N ILE A 523 1.18 13.94 10.17
CA ILE A 523 0.12 13.51 11.09
C ILE A 523 0.50 12.28 11.92
N SER A 524 1.27 11.33 11.36
CA SER A 524 1.63 10.07 12.03
C SER A 524 2.98 10.11 12.76
N GLY A 525 3.79 11.13 12.54
CA GLY A 525 5.23 11.08 12.76
C GLY A 525 5.93 10.30 11.64
N ALA A 526 7.27 10.23 11.69
CA ALA A 526 8.06 9.56 10.65
C ALA A 526 7.66 8.09 10.51
N ALA A 527 7.20 7.71 9.32
CA ALA A 527 6.67 6.39 8.96
C ALA A 527 7.29 5.87 7.66
N THR A 528 6.66 4.89 7.02
CA THR A 528 7.14 4.32 5.76
C THR A 528 6.60 5.05 4.53
N VAL A 529 7.34 4.95 3.42
CA VAL A 529 6.91 5.55 2.13
C VAL A 529 5.55 5.04 1.69
N VAL A 530 5.26 3.75 1.87
CA VAL A 530 3.99 3.13 1.47
C VAL A 530 2.81 3.61 2.31
N GLU A 531 3.02 3.91 3.60
CA GLU A 531 2.02 4.54 4.47
C GLU A 531 1.74 5.98 4.02
N GLY A 532 2.79 6.75 3.72
CA GLY A 532 2.65 8.08 3.18
C GLY A 532 1.86 8.12 1.87
N VAL A 533 2.15 7.20 0.93
CA VAL A 533 1.40 7.05 -0.33
C VAL A 533 -0.07 6.69 -0.07
N GLY A 534 -0.32 5.77 0.87
CA GLY A 534 -1.69 5.40 1.28
C GLY A 534 -2.48 6.58 1.85
N ALA A 535 -1.85 7.35 2.75
CA ALA A 535 -2.45 8.55 3.35
C ALA A 535 -2.75 9.63 2.30
N GLY A 536 -1.82 9.89 1.38
CA GLY A 536 -2.03 10.85 0.28
C GLY A 536 -3.22 10.47 -0.61
N ARG A 537 -3.38 9.19 -0.93
CA ARG A 537 -4.54 8.70 -1.69
C ARG A 537 -5.84 8.85 -0.92
N GLN A 538 -5.88 8.46 0.36
CA GLN A 538 -7.06 8.62 1.20
C GLN A 538 -7.49 10.09 1.28
N SER A 539 -6.54 10.99 1.47
CA SER A 539 -6.79 12.43 1.48
C SER A 539 -7.30 12.94 0.13
N ALA A 540 -6.79 12.42 -0.99
CA ALA A 540 -7.30 12.79 -2.32
C ALA A 540 -8.78 12.43 -2.50
N TYR A 541 -9.20 11.25 -2.03
CA TYR A 541 -10.61 10.86 -2.06
C TYR A 541 -11.47 11.69 -1.14
N ALA A 542 -10.96 12.03 0.06
CA ALA A 542 -11.62 12.93 0.98
C ALA A 542 -11.84 14.32 0.37
N ILE A 543 -10.79 14.89 -0.21
CA ILE A 543 -10.82 16.19 -0.89
C ILE A 543 -11.80 16.17 -2.07
N ASN A 544 -11.74 15.13 -2.91
CA ASN A 544 -12.67 15.00 -4.05
C ASN A 544 -14.14 14.95 -3.58
N ALA A 545 -14.45 14.18 -2.54
CA ALA A 545 -15.79 14.13 -1.96
C ALA A 545 -16.22 15.50 -1.39
N TYR A 546 -15.34 16.16 -0.62
CA TYR A 546 -15.58 17.50 -0.09
C TYR A 546 -15.87 18.53 -1.20
N LEU A 547 -15.06 18.56 -2.26
CA LEU A 547 -15.22 19.48 -3.39
C LEU A 547 -16.51 19.24 -4.18
N ASN A 548 -17.07 18.05 -4.10
CA ASN A 548 -18.38 17.69 -4.65
C ASN A 548 -19.54 17.92 -3.67
N GLY A 549 -19.30 18.56 -2.52
CA GLY A 549 -20.33 18.96 -1.56
C GLY A 549 -20.75 17.86 -0.57
N ALA A 550 -19.95 16.78 -0.44
CA ALA A 550 -20.23 15.70 0.51
C ALA A 550 -20.09 16.17 1.97
N ASN A 551 -20.96 15.67 2.84
CA ASN A 551 -20.82 15.83 4.29
C ASN A 551 -19.78 14.86 4.86
N GLU A 552 -19.41 15.00 6.13
CA GLU A 552 -18.38 14.18 6.80
C GLU A 552 -18.64 12.68 6.69
N ARG A 553 -19.89 12.23 6.85
CA ARG A 553 -20.24 10.81 6.72
C ARG A 553 -20.05 10.29 5.29
N GLU A 554 -20.36 11.10 4.31
CA GLU A 554 -20.19 10.79 2.88
C GLU A 554 -18.71 10.79 2.50
N ILE A 555 -17.90 11.71 3.06
CA ILE A 555 -16.45 11.73 2.90
C ILE A 555 -15.84 10.44 3.47
N ALA A 556 -16.19 10.06 4.69
CA ALA A 556 -15.73 8.82 5.32
C ALA A 556 -16.13 7.58 4.48
N ALA A 557 -17.35 7.56 3.95
CA ALA A 557 -17.82 6.50 3.06
C ALA A 557 -17.06 6.47 1.73
N ALA A 558 -16.69 7.62 1.17
CA ALA A 558 -15.89 7.71 -0.06
C ALA A 558 -14.50 7.11 0.14
N ILE A 559 -13.82 7.40 1.25
CA ILE A 559 -12.54 6.79 1.61
C ILE A 559 -12.68 5.26 1.75
N ALA A 560 -13.69 4.80 2.49
CA ALA A 560 -13.92 3.37 2.75
C ALA A 560 -14.30 2.57 1.48
N LYS A 561 -14.94 3.21 0.51
CA LYS A 561 -15.40 2.58 -0.75
C LYS A 561 -14.26 2.29 -1.72
N HIS A 562 -13.19 3.08 -1.68
CA HIS A 562 -12.05 2.93 -2.59
C HIS A 562 -11.15 1.77 -2.18
N ARG A 563 -11.63 0.57 -2.49
CA ARG A 563 -10.84 -0.67 -2.49
C ARG A 563 -10.44 -1.01 -3.92
N PRO A 564 -9.33 -1.74 -4.14
CA PRO A 564 -8.98 -2.15 -5.48
C PRO A 564 -10.13 -2.93 -6.11
N ALA A 565 -10.49 -2.58 -7.34
CA ALA A 565 -11.27 -3.48 -8.18
C ALA A 565 -10.38 -4.69 -8.44
N PHE A 566 -10.73 -5.84 -7.87
CA PHE A 566 -9.91 -7.03 -8.03
C PHE A 566 -9.93 -7.48 -9.49
N PHE A 567 -8.76 -7.65 -10.05
CA PHE A 567 -8.57 -8.25 -11.36
C PHE A 567 -9.04 -9.71 -11.35
N ASP A 568 -9.76 -10.13 -12.38
CA ASP A 568 -10.23 -11.51 -12.48
C ASP A 568 -9.07 -12.44 -12.86
N ILE A 569 -8.61 -13.20 -11.88
CA ILE A 569 -7.51 -14.15 -12.04
C ILE A 569 -8.05 -15.54 -12.33
N GLY A 570 -7.62 -16.12 -13.45
CA GLY A 570 -7.93 -17.51 -13.78
C GLY A 570 -7.37 -18.50 -12.75
N ALA A 571 -7.97 -19.70 -12.69
CA ALA A 571 -7.42 -20.79 -11.91
C ALA A 571 -6.08 -21.21 -12.50
N LYS A 572 -5.00 -21.16 -11.71
CA LYS A 572 -3.64 -21.50 -12.15
C LYS A 572 -3.05 -22.65 -11.37
N ALA A 573 -2.21 -23.43 -12.07
CA ALA A 573 -1.38 -24.43 -11.44
C ALA A 573 -0.35 -23.75 -10.53
N LYS A 574 -0.22 -24.27 -9.31
CA LYS A 574 0.73 -23.76 -8.32
C LYS A 574 2.10 -24.39 -8.55
N SER A 575 3.12 -23.59 -8.69
CA SER A 575 4.49 -24.03 -8.85
C SER A 575 5.10 -24.49 -7.52
N ALA A 576 5.91 -25.55 -7.57
CA ALA A 576 6.78 -25.97 -6.48
C ALA A 576 8.18 -25.34 -6.57
N ALA A 577 8.40 -24.36 -7.45
CA ALA A 577 9.68 -23.71 -7.63
C ALA A 577 10.21 -23.10 -6.32
N PRO A 578 11.54 -23.15 -6.07
CA PRO A 578 12.16 -22.47 -4.94
C PRO A 578 12.02 -20.95 -5.10
N MET A 579 12.13 -20.23 -3.98
CA MET A 579 12.15 -18.76 -3.99
C MET A 579 13.29 -18.24 -4.87
N SER A 580 13.01 -17.21 -5.66
CA SER A 580 14.04 -16.50 -6.42
C SER A 580 14.70 -15.46 -5.51
N GLU A 581 16.01 -15.54 -5.37
CA GLU A 581 16.78 -14.53 -4.64
C GLU A 581 16.94 -13.26 -5.49
N MET A 582 16.86 -12.10 -4.84
CA MET A 582 17.13 -10.82 -5.48
C MET A 582 18.63 -10.74 -5.82
N PRO A 583 19.02 -10.56 -7.09
CA PRO A 583 20.40 -10.33 -7.43
C PRO A 583 20.90 -9.02 -6.84
N VAL A 584 22.05 -9.07 -6.19
CA VAL A 584 22.73 -7.89 -5.62
C VAL A 584 24.15 -7.80 -6.18
N LEU A 585 24.69 -6.59 -6.20
CA LEU A 585 26.12 -6.40 -6.51
C LEU A 585 26.97 -7.13 -5.46
N ASP A 586 28.03 -7.77 -5.92
CA ASP A 586 28.98 -8.47 -5.06
C ASP A 586 29.57 -7.56 -3.96
N GLY A 587 29.66 -8.09 -2.72
CA GLY A 587 30.10 -7.33 -1.57
C GLY A 587 31.55 -6.88 -1.65
N GLU A 588 32.45 -7.73 -2.17
CA GLU A 588 33.88 -7.39 -2.34
C GLU A 588 34.03 -6.29 -3.38
N GLY A 589 33.35 -6.41 -4.53
CA GLY A 589 33.36 -5.39 -5.57
C GLY A 589 32.80 -4.04 -5.12
N ARG A 590 31.80 -4.04 -4.22
CA ARG A 590 31.27 -2.80 -3.61
C ARG A 590 32.31 -2.13 -2.73
N ILE A 591 32.99 -2.90 -1.85
CA ILE A 591 34.03 -2.38 -0.95
C ILE A 591 35.20 -1.83 -1.77
N GLU A 592 35.64 -2.54 -2.80
CA GLU A 592 36.69 -2.06 -3.71
C GLU A 592 36.30 -0.75 -4.40
N ALA A 593 35.04 -0.60 -4.82
CA ALA A 593 34.54 0.65 -5.39
C ALA A 593 34.61 1.80 -4.37
N PHE A 594 34.30 1.57 -3.09
CA PHE A 594 34.39 2.63 -2.05
C PHE A 594 35.83 3.04 -1.79
N GLU A 595 36.77 2.11 -1.78
CA GLU A 595 38.19 2.36 -1.49
C GLU A 595 38.90 3.07 -2.64
N ASN A 596 38.51 2.78 -3.88
CA ASN A 596 39.13 3.35 -5.07
C ASN A 596 38.48 4.66 -5.54
N THR A 597 37.29 5.00 -5.08
CA THR A 597 36.58 6.20 -5.51
C THR A 597 36.91 7.38 -4.60
N LYS A 598 37.53 8.42 -5.17
CA LYS A 598 37.53 9.75 -4.55
C LYS A 598 36.15 10.35 -4.84
N HIS A 599 35.26 10.30 -3.86
CA HIS A 599 33.92 10.89 -3.98
C HIS A 599 33.99 12.29 -4.59
N GLY A 600 33.60 12.40 -5.88
CA GLY A 600 33.72 13.62 -6.67
C GLY A 600 32.57 14.61 -6.50
N GLY A 601 31.58 14.26 -5.66
CA GLY A 601 30.43 15.10 -5.39
C GLY A 601 29.26 14.91 -6.35
N ASP A 602 29.26 13.92 -7.26
CA ASP A 602 28.13 13.59 -8.12
C ASP A 602 27.69 12.13 -7.90
N VAL A 603 26.73 11.95 -6.99
CA VAL A 603 26.24 10.61 -6.60
C VAL A 603 25.53 9.84 -7.73
N ASP A 604 25.04 10.54 -8.75
CA ASP A 604 24.33 9.89 -9.86
C ASP A 604 25.32 9.24 -10.86
N ASN A 605 26.55 9.72 -10.92
CA ASN A 605 27.60 9.22 -11.81
C ASN A 605 28.76 8.52 -11.06
N ASP A 606 28.65 8.36 -9.74
CA ASP A 606 29.67 7.74 -8.92
C ASP A 606 29.39 6.23 -8.78
N THR A 607 30.35 5.39 -9.16
CA THR A 607 30.22 3.92 -9.09
C THR A 607 30.02 3.41 -7.67
N ALA A 608 30.50 4.13 -6.64
CA ALA A 608 30.24 3.79 -5.25
C ALA A 608 28.76 3.93 -4.86
N PHE A 609 28.00 4.72 -5.60
CA PHE A 609 26.56 4.92 -5.42
C PHE A 609 25.71 4.16 -6.45
N ALA A 610 26.27 3.23 -7.23
CA ALA A 610 25.51 2.37 -8.11
C ALA A 610 24.45 1.57 -7.36
N GLU A 611 23.32 1.33 -7.99
CA GLU A 611 22.21 0.57 -7.39
C GLU A 611 22.67 -0.82 -6.96
N VAL A 612 22.50 -1.17 -5.69
CA VAL A 612 22.99 -2.43 -5.11
C VAL A 612 22.10 -3.61 -5.48
N GLU A 613 20.79 -3.49 -5.38
CA GLU A 613 19.86 -4.52 -5.86
C GLU A 613 19.71 -4.38 -7.38
N ILE A 614 20.05 -5.43 -8.14
CA ILE A 614 20.05 -5.38 -9.62
C ILE A 614 18.64 -5.56 -10.20
N GLY A 615 17.76 -6.27 -9.50
CA GLY A 615 16.43 -6.64 -9.97
C GLY A 615 16.38 -8.02 -10.62
N PHE A 616 15.17 -8.55 -10.80
CA PHE A 616 14.97 -9.86 -11.42
C PHE A 616 15.16 -9.80 -12.95
N SER A 617 15.75 -10.86 -13.50
CA SER A 617 15.56 -11.18 -14.92
C SER A 617 14.11 -11.62 -15.17
N GLU A 618 13.68 -11.60 -16.45
CA GLU A 618 12.34 -12.08 -16.82
C GLU A 618 12.10 -13.54 -16.37
N GLU A 619 13.09 -14.41 -16.57
CA GLU A 619 13.00 -15.81 -16.14
C GLU A 619 12.83 -15.94 -14.63
N ALA A 620 13.62 -15.21 -13.84
CA ALA A 620 13.51 -15.19 -12.38
C ALA A 620 12.17 -14.64 -11.92
N ALA A 621 11.67 -13.58 -12.55
CA ALA A 621 10.38 -12.97 -12.24
C ALA A 621 9.21 -13.92 -12.55
N LEU A 622 9.20 -14.57 -13.70
CA LEU A 622 8.14 -15.54 -14.05
C LEU A 622 8.17 -16.77 -13.13
N ARG A 623 9.36 -17.27 -12.79
CA ARG A 623 9.52 -18.36 -11.83
C ARG A 623 8.97 -17.96 -10.46
N GLU A 624 9.34 -16.78 -9.95
CA GLU A 624 8.87 -16.28 -8.66
C GLU A 624 7.36 -15.98 -8.66
N ALA A 625 6.84 -15.37 -9.71
CA ALA A 625 5.42 -15.11 -9.87
C ALA A 625 4.57 -16.39 -9.85
N SER A 626 5.10 -17.50 -10.41
CA SER A 626 4.43 -18.80 -10.41
C SER A 626 4.29 -19.43 -9.01
N ARG A 627 5.05 -18.96 -8.02
CA ARG A 627 4.93 -19.40 -6.61
C ARG A 627 3.71 -18.80 -5.92
N CYS A 628 3.09 -17.75 -6.47
CA CYS A 628 1.94 -17.10 -5.87
C CYS A 628 0.74 -18.07 -5.81
N LEU A 629 0.15 -18.23 -4.61
CA LEU A 629 -0.99 -19.12 -4.38
C LEU A 629 -2.32 -18.53 -4.83
N MET A 630 -2.34 -17.28 -5.32
CA MET A 630 -3.57 -16.57 -5.74
C MET A 630 -4.67 -16.68 -4.68
N CYS A 631 -4.37 -16.28 -3.44
CA CYS A 631 -5.17 -16.53 -2.22
C CYS A 631 -6.54 -15.85 -2.18
N ARG A 632 -6.99 -15.24 -3.25
CA ARG A 632 -8.23 -14.49 -3.37
C ARG A 632 -9.45 -15.42 -3.49
N CYS A 633 -10.58 -15.00 -2.90
CA CYS A 633 -11.88 -15.63 -3.15
C CYS A 633 -12.35 -15.28 -4.58
N GLN A 634 -12.73 -16.30 -5.37
CA GLN A 634 -13.23 -16.11 -6.73
C GLN A 634 -14.60 -15.43 -6.79
N ALA A 635 -15.39 -15.50 -5.69
CA ALA A 635 -16.69 -14.83 -5.56
C ALA A 635 -16.60 -13.43 -4.94
N ALA A 636 -15.41 -12.85 -4.78
CA ALA A 636 -15.26 -11.49 -4.25
C ALA A 636 -16.01 -10.48 -5.14
N GLY A 637 -16.96 -9.74 -4.54
CA GLY A 637 -17.81 -8.79 -5.27
C GLY A 637 -19.21 -9.30 -5.65
N VAL A 638 -19.44 -10.64 -5.66
CA VAL A 638 -20.74 -11.25 -5.94
C VAL A 638 -21.12 -12.30 -4.87
N CYS A 639 -20.47 -12.24 -3.72
CA CYS A 639 -20.66 -13.23 -2.65
C CYS A 639 -21.95 -12.99 -1.87
N THR A 640 -22.95 -13.85 -2.07
CA THR A 640 -24.23 -13.83 -1.34
C THR A 640 -24.04 -13.92 0.17
N LEU A 641 -23.09 -14.75 0.65
CA LEU A 641 -22.78 -14.86 2.07
C LEU A 641 -22.30 -13.51 2.65
N GLN A 642 -21.42 -12.79 1.95
CA GLN A 642 -20.94 -11.48 2.39
C GLN A 642 -22.07 -10.45 2.43
N SER A 643 -22.89 -10.38 1.37
CA SER A 643 -24.00 -9.43 1.30
C SER A 643 -25.02 -9.68 2.42
N LEU A 644 -25.39 -10.94 2.67
CA LEU A 644 -26.31 -11.31 3.75
C LEU A 644 -25.68 -11.09 5.14
N ALA A 645 -24.40 -11.37 5.31
CA ALA A 645 -23.71 -11.10 6.58
C ALA A 645 -23.74 -9.61 6.94
N ILE A 646 -23.53 -8.73 5.96
CA ILE A 646 -23.64 -7.27 6.14
C ILE A 646 -25.10 -6.89 6.47
N LYS A 647 -26.08 -7.38 5.69
CA LYS A 647 -27.52 -7.09 5.89
C LYS A 647 -27.99 -7.44 7.30
N TYR A 648 -27.61 -8.59 7.83
CA TYR A 648 -28.05 -9.09 9.14
C TYR A 648 -27.04 -8.82 10.28
N GLY A 649 -25.95 -8.10 10.03
CA GLY A 649 -24.95 -7.79 11.05
C GLY A 649 -24.26 -9.02 11.63
N ALA A 650 -24.03 -10.06 10.82
CA ALA A 650 -23.32 -11.27 11.19
C ALA A 650 -21.80 -11.08 11.08
N GLY A 651 -21.01 -11.78 11.94
CA GLY A 651 -19.56 -11.69 11.91
C GLY A 651 -18.88 -12.82 12.68
N THR A 652 -17.69 -13.18 12.26
CA THR A 652 -16.88 -14.27 12.85
C THR A 652 -16.53 -14.03 14.32
N LYS A 653 -16.33 -12.76 14.73
CA LYS A 653 -15.91 -12.41 16.10
C LYS A 653 -16.94 -12.75 17.18
N THR A 654 -18.18 -13.00 16.81
CA THR A 654 -19.24 -13.33 17.75
C THR A 654 -19.23 -14.81 18.14
N TYR A 655 -18.65 -15.68 17.33
CA TYR A 655 -18.69 -17.13 17.49
C TYR A 655 -17.38 -17.71 18.05
N LEU A 656 -16.25 -17.18 17.60
CA LEU A 656 -14.94 -17.55 18.14
C LEU A 656 -14.69 -16.66 19.35
N GLY A 657 -14.81 -17.22 20.57
CA GLY A 657 -14.49 -16.49 21.80
C GLY A 657 -13.13 -15.81 21.68
N LYS A 658 -12.88 -14.77 22.49
CA LYS A 658 -11.66 -13.93 22.46
C LYS A 658 -10.32 -14.68 22.48
N GLU A 659 -10.32 -16.00 22.70
CA GLU A 659 -9.13 -16.85 22.76
C GLU A 659 -8.68 -17.46 21.42
N ALA A 660 -9.51 -17.43 20.40
CA ALA A 660 -9.18 -18.02 19.08
C ALA A 660 -8.30 -17.13 18.19
N TRP A 661 -7.92 -15.93 18.67
CA TRP A 661 -7.14 -14.94 17.92
C TRP A 661 -5.80 -14.55 18.61
N LYS A 662 -5.31 -15.38 19.53
CA LYS A 662 -3.96 -15.26 20.08
C LYS A 662 -2.93 -16.02 19.27
#